data_89c10317fd75888013744846d66925e7
#
_entry.id   89c10317fd75888013744846d66925e7
#
_cell.length_a   1.000
_cell.length_b   1.000
_cell.length_c   1.000
_cell.angle_alpha   90.00
_cell.angle_beta   90.00
_cell.angle_gamma   90.00
#
_symmetry.space_group_name_H-M   'P 1'
#
loop_
_entity.id
_entity.type
_entity.pdbx_description
1 polymer ?
#
loop_
_entity_poly.entity_id
_entity_poly.type
_entity_poly.pdbx_seq_one_letter_code
_entity_poly.pdbx_strand_id
1 'polypeptide(L)'
;MNTQHNTISLKVLIYKSFYKSILLFFCLFTYFQSHAQISIQYNVFPLSSQLFQRNDFNKATVPINGKIYTEGYTDVSLLVKRDKKNYSWQKQKLSYQTANPKNAAFSFDAEIKAELSEYSFYLYAYKGTDSVLVREQNEVICGDIILVYGQSNALANDSIQITRFSGENRFGRTALANYATNEYLWLPTLKWNYWTAGLMGLEIQKQLIDKYKIPIGIINGSEGNKSIKELILRDENAHNNTTNPYGRLLKKTESLGVAKTVRAIVWRQGEAEALDANYKNDYPEKFALFRQKILEDYPSIKKIYTFQNNIYFGNQSFAGNLREFQRNVKTLYPDCEALATFGTVTFESLHYLLEGYQQNGEELSRLIARDFLKSTDTVEINSPNIQNVYFTQKKDSLILEFDINQKMSFPQTPISSTSIISTDLKDYIYLNGKAGNIASGRSNENYIILKLKEPQNAQTITYTPDFYPLEMLKYLPSLPQIKNSRGLRAFTFKNFPVTNINNIKINSLTGTWDNISSKGIELNWNVPKFSNYTYYIEKAIFSPTYFTEIGSLNGSQFNDYKVKKGISYFYRIRIKADGLSSEYSNIVEIKPIVDSATPYLINSDELLIYPNPITLGNDLQVDVLFEKSIKTIQLININGIIVEQILGEVNKRQYALKTANLNSGLYFIEAILEDNTKLIKKFVIE
;
A
#
# COMPACT_ATOMS: atom_id res chain seq x y z
N MET A 1 10.76 -10.15 101.85
CA MET A 1 9.35 -9.60 101.76
C MET A 1 9.30 -8.66 100.60
N ASN A 2 8.29 -8.75 99.70
CA ASN A 2 8.04 -7.97 98.50
C ASN A 2 8.58 -8.51 97.13
N THR A 3 8.10 -9.69 96.75
CA THR A 3 8.19 -10.11 95.32
C THR A 3 6.92 -10.88 94.83
N GLN A 4 5.84 -10.94 95.63
CA GLN A 4 4.62 -11.68 95.18
C GLN A 4 3.41 -10.80 94.73
N HIS A 5 3.44 -9.46 94.84
CA HIS A 5 2.31 -8.62 94.48
C HIS A 5 2.32 -8.10 93.02
N ASN A 6 3.47 -8.13 92.31
CA ASN A 6 3.58 -7.61 90.94
C ASN A 6 3.22 -8.65 89.87
N THR A 7 3.18 -9.95 90.18
CA THR A 7 2.92 -11.00 89.20
C THR A 7 1.42 -11.23 88.89
N ILE A 8 0.55 -10.89 89.80
CA ILE A 8 -0.93 -11.03 89.62
C ILE A 8 -1.52 -9.89 88.78
N SER A 9 -0.99 -8.67 88.93
CA SER A 9 -1.43 -7.51 88.16
C SER A 9 -1.06 -7.63 86.66
N LEU A 10 0.13 -8.20 86.37
CA LEU A 10 0.60 -8.38 84.96
C LEU A 10 -0.20 -9.46 84.17
N LYS A 11 -0.54 -10.58 84.90
CA LYS A 11 -1.35 -11.66 84.27
C LYS A 11 -2.81 -11.20 83.93
N VAL A 12 -3.44 -10.38 84.72
CA VAL A 12 -4.79 -9.85 84.46
C VAL A 12 -4.78 -8.81 83.33
N LEU A 13 -3.68 -8.02 83.21
CA LEU A 13 -3.53 -7.09 82.09
C LEU A 13 -3.26 -7.83 80.79
N ILE A 14 -2.46 -8.88 80.75
CA ILE A 14 -2.19 -9.71 79.58
C ILE A 14 -3.45 -10.45 79.08
N TYR A 15 -4.23 -11.02 80.03
CA TYR A 15 -5.49 -11.66 79.67
C TYR A 15 -6.54 -10.68 79.13
N LYS A 16 -6.69 -9.47 79.68
CA LYS A 16 -7.61 -8.45 79.14
C LYS A 16 -7.12 -7.92 77.79
N SER A 17 -5.84 -7.81 77.52
CA SER A 17 -5.32 -7.43 76.22
C SER A 17 -5.50 -8.52 75.17
N PHE A 18 -5.30 -9.80 75.56
CA PHE A 18 -5.50 -10.94 74.67
C PHE A 18 -6.97 -11.17 74.27
N TYR A 19 -7.92 -10.98 75.23
CA TYR A 19 -9.34 -11.04 74.90
C TYR A 19 -9.82 -9.87 74.05
N LYS A 20 -9.30 -8.66 74.21
CA LYS A 20 -9.59 -7.54 73.33
C LYS A 20 -9.02 -7.76 71.91
N SER A 21 -7.85 -8.35 71.79
CA SER A 21 -7.23 -8.68 70.49
C SER A 21 -7.98 -9.81 69.79
N ILE A 22 -8.47 -10.83 70.52
CA ILE A 22 -9.29 -11.92 69.95
C ILE A 22 -10.67 -11.40 69.54
N LEU A 23 -11.31 -10.51 70.33
CA LEU A 23 -12.60 -9.88 69.94
C LEU A 23 -12.43 -8.96 68.70
N LEU A 24 -11.32 -8.20 68.65
CA LEU A 24 -11.00 -7.37 67.44
C LEU A 24 -10.71 -8.24 66.23
N PHE A 25 -10.04 -9.39 66.37
CA PHE A 25 -9.80 -10.33 65.28
C PHE A 25 -11.09 -11.04 64.84
N PHE A 26 -12.00 -11.37 65.77
CA PHE A 26 -13.32 -11.92 65.41
C PHE A 26 -14.23 -10.86 64.77
N CYS A 27 -14.20 -9.59 65.19
CA CYS A 27 -14.90 -8.50 64.56
C CYS A 27 -14.33 -8.14 63.20
N LEU A 28 -13.01 -8.30 62.98
CA LEU A 28 -12.39 -8.16 61.63
C LEU A 28 -12.74 -9.34 60.73
N PHE A 29 -12.92 -10.55 61.28
CA PHE A 29 -13.33 -11.74 60.48
C PHE A 29 -14.79 -11.74 60.08
N THR A 30 -15.70 -11.08 60.86
CA THR A 30 -17.10 -10.96 60.49
C THR A 30 -17.40 -9.84 59.49
N TYR A 31 -16.40 -8.97 59.17
CA TYR A 31 -16.52 -7.94 58.11
C TYR A 31 -16.09 -8.43 56.73
N PHE A 32 -15.51 -9.65 56.59
CA PHE A 32 -15.49 -10.32 55.34
C PHE A 32 -16.88 -10.91 55.04
N GLN A 33 -17.82 -10.06 54.69
CA GLN A 33 -18.96 -10.53 53.94
C GLN A 33 -18.40 -11.18 52.69
N SER A 34 -18.52 -12.50 52.62
CA SER A 34 -18.34 -13.22 51.35
C SER A 34 -19.38 -12.71 50.40
N HIS A 35 -19.08 -11.66 49.65
CA HIS A 35 -19.82 -11.34 48.44
C HIS A 35 -19.71 -12.58 47.58
N ALA A 36 -20.79 -13.34 47.49
CA ALA A 36 -20.84 -14.51 46.60
C ALA A 36 -20.38 -14.01 45.24
N GLN A 37 -19.21 -14.47 44.82
CA GLN A 37 -18.60 -14.04 43.57
C GLN A 37 -19.59 -14.35 42.44
N ILE A 38 -19.97 -13.35 41.66
CA ILE A 38 -20.90 -13.53 40.54
C ILE A 38 -20.22 -14.48 39.53
N SER A 39 -20.86 -15.61 39.27
CA SER A 39 -20.37 -16.55 38.24
C SER A 39 -20.76 -16.04 36.86
N ILE A 40 -19.75 -15.59 36.11
CA ILE A 40 -19.90 -15.04 34.76
C ILE A 40 -18.89 -15.73 33.85
N GLN A 41 -19.37 -16.18 32.69
CA GLN A 41 -18.52 -16.60 31.57
C GLN A 41 -18.57 -15.49 30.51
N TYR A 42 -17.41 -14.95 30.18
CA TYR A 42 -17.26 -14.02 29.05
C TYR A 42 -16.91 -14.80 27.80
N ASN A 43 -17.66 -14.61 26.71
CA ASN A 43 -17.26 -15.09 25.40
C ASN A 43 -16.32 -14.08 24.76
N VAL A 44 -16.63 -12.77 24.88
CA VAL A 44 -15.81 -11.67 24.40
C VAL A 44 -15.83 -10.53 25.42
N PHE A 45 -14.67 -10.03 25.76
CA PHE A 45 -14.44 -8.82 26.54
C PHE A 45 -13.11 -8.21 26.12
N PRO A 46 -12.94 -6.87 26.01
CA PRO A 46 -11.69 -6.28 25.59
C PRO A 46 -10.53 -6.66 26.52
N LEU A 47 -9.32 -6.78 25.95
CA LEU A 47 -8.10 -7.02 26.70
C LEU A 47 -7.53 -5.69 27.23
N SER A 48 -6.69 -5.77 28.26
CA SER A 48 -5.96 -4.59 28.74
C SER A 48 -5.09 -4.01 27.63
N SER A 49 -5.08 -2.68 27.53
CA SER A 49 -4.31 -1.94 26.52
C SER A 49 -4.60 -2.34 25.06
N GLN A 50 -5.71 -3.04 24.81
CA GLN A 50 -6.05 -3.52 23.47
C GLN A 50 -6.22 -2.37 22.48
N LEU A 51 -5.67 -2.55 21.28
CA LEU A 51 -5.94 -1.70 20.14
C LEU A 51 -6.94 -2.40 19.21
N PHE A 52 -8.08 -1.77 18.96
CA PHE A 52 -9.05 -2.19 17.97
C PHE A 52 -8.76 -1.54 16.63
N GLN A 53 -8.70 -2.35 15.56
CA GLN A 53 -8.52 -1.86 14.20
C GLN A 53 -9.70 -0.95 13.81
N ARG A 54 -9.41 0.30 13.41
CA ARG A 54 -10.43 1.23 12.91
C ARG A 54 -10.95 0.82 11.53
N ASN A 55 -12.19 1.17 11.26
CA ASN A 55 -12.81 1.14 9.94
C ASN A 55 -12.52 2.43 9.14
N ASP A 56 -13.09 2.55 7.94
CA ASP A 56 -12.89 3.70 7.05
C ASP A 56 -13.57 5.00 7.56
N PHE A 57 -14.42 4.90 8.61
CA PHE A 57 -15.05 6.03 9.32
C PHE A 57 -14.29 6.43 10.60
N ASN A 58 -13.07 5.96 10.80
CA ASN A 58 -12.25 6.19 12.00
C ASN A 58 -12.91 5.70 13.30
N LYS A 59 -13.59 4.56 13.26
CA LYS A 59 -14.28 3.97 14.41
C LYS A 59 -14.00 2.47 14.48
N ALA A 60 -14.18 1.91 15.68
CA ALA A 60 -14.25 0.47 15.88
C ALA A 60 -15.43 0.10 16.78
N THR A 61 -16.02 -1.05 16.53
CA THR A 61 -17.00 -1.68 17.43
C THR A 61 -16.27 -2.62 18.37
N VAL A 62 -16.51 -2.46 19.67
CA VAL A 62 -15.99 -3.32 20.73
C VAL A 62 -17.13 -4.22 21.20
N PRO A 63 -17.11 -5.51 20.83
CA PRO A 63 -18.13 -6.46 21.29
C PRO A 63 -17.85 -6.88 22.74
N ILE A 64 -18.89 -6.92 23.58
CA ILE A 64 -18.84 -7.40 24.94
C ILE A 64 -20.03 -8.34 25.14
N ASN A 65 -19.78 -9.63 25.32
CA ASN A 65 -20.85 -10.59 25.53
C ASN A 65 -20.42 -11.75 26.41
N GLY A 66 -21.44 -12.40 27.00
CA GLY A 66 -21.21 -13.52 27.90
C GLY A 66 -22.52 -14.03 28.52
N LYS A 67 -22.38 -14.82 29.57
CA LYS A 67 -23.49 -15.42 30.33
C LYS A 67 -23.27 -15.25 31.82
N ILE A 68 -24.34 -14.87 32.55
CA ILE A 68 -24.39 -14.84 34.01
C ILE A 68 -25.09 -16.12 34.47
N TYR A 69 -24.44 -16.86 35.36
CA TYR A 69 -24.98 -18.11 35.96
C TYR A 69 -25.54 -17.88 37.36
N THR A 70 -25.18 -16.80 38.03
CA THR A 70 -25.76 -16.44 39.35
C THR A 70 -27.12 -15.87 39.16
N GLU A 71 -28.14 -16.55 39.66
CA GLU A 71 -29.56 -16.10 39.64
C GLU A 71 -29.81 -14.89 40.53
N GLY A 72 -30.93 -14.17 40.24
CA GLY A 72 -31.38 -13.02 41.03
C GLY A 72 -30.84 -11.69 40.54
N TYR A 73 -30.02 -11.64 39.50
CA TYR A 73 -29.70 -10.39 38.81
C TYR A 73 -30.75 -10.14 37.71
N THR A 74 -31.25 -8.89 37.67
CA THR A 74 -32.32 -8.48 36.76
C THR A 74 -31.84 -7.81 35.50
N ASP A 75 -30.70 -7.15 35.59
CA ASP A 75 -30.15 -6.36 34.49
C ASP A 75 -28.62 -6.40 34.51
N VAL A 76 -28.02 -6.09 33.37
CA VAL A 76 -26.61 -5.71 33.22
C VAL A 76 -26.50 -4.36 32.51
N SER A 77 -25.47 -3.58 32.82
CA SER A 77 -25.15 -2.39 32.04
C SER A 77 -23.68 -2.30 31.74
N LEU A 78 -23.40 -1.71 30.59
CA LEU A 78 -22.05 -1.34 30.14
C LEU A 78 -21.93 0.18 30.20
N LEU A 79 -21.00 0.69 31.01
CA LEU A 79 -20.55 2.07 31.02
C LEU A 79 -19.20 2.14 30.33
N VAL A 80 -19.11 2.96 29.29
CA VAL A 80 -17.82 3.28 28.63
C VAL A 80 -17.43 4.68 29.06
N LYS A 81 -16.18 4.82 29.49
CA LYS A 81 -15.56 6.13 29.76
C LYS A 81 -14.47 6.40 28.71
N ARG A 82 -14.36 7.65 28.29
CA ARG A 82 -13.29 8.19 27.45
C ARG A 82 -12.49 9.18 28.29
N ASP A 83 -11.19 8.94 28.45
CA ASP A 83 -10.31 9.77 29.29
C ASP A 83 -10.93 10.04 30.70
N LYS A 84 -11.44 8.95 31.31
CA LYS A 84 -12.11 8.94 32.63
C LYS A 84 -13.49 9.65 32.69
N LYS A 85 -13.98 10.28 31.62
CA LYS A 85 -15.31 10.89 31.53
C LYS A 85 -16.32 9.93 30.89
N ASN A 86 -17.55 9.94 31.38
CA ASN A 86 -18.62 9.10 30.81
C ASN A 86 -18.79 9.40 29.32
N TYR A 87 -18.74 8.35 28.47
CA TYR A 87 -18.84 8.44 27.03
C TYR A 87 -20.11 7.81 26.48
N SER A 88 -20.44 6.58 26.88
CA SER A 88 -21.67 5.90 26.54
C SER A 88 -22.12 4.97 27.65
N TRP A 89 -23.42 4.72 27.70
CA TRP A 89 -24.02 3.79 28.65
C TRP A 89 -25.13 3.01 27.96
N GLN A 90 -25.14 1.69 28.18
CA GLN A 90 -26.15 0.76 27.67
C GLN A 90 -26.61 -0.12 28.80
N LYS A 91 -27.90 -0.53 28.78
CA LYS A 91 -28.48 -1.45 29.78
C LYS A 91 -29.32 -2.50 29.11
N GLN A 92 -29.23 -3.75 29.58
CA GLN A 92 -29.99 -4.89 29.09
C GLN A 92 -30.60 -5.65 30.24
N LYS A 93 -31.90 -6.03 30.10
CA LYS A 93 -32.58 -6.94 31.03
C LYS A 93 -32.05 -8.37 30.84
N LEU A 94 -31.92 -9.09 31.95
CA LEU A 94 -31.52 -10.49 31.95
C LEU A 94 -32.74 -11.40 31.90
N SER A 95 -32.72 -12.41 31.05
CA SER A 95 -33.71 -13.47 30.95
C SER A 95 -33.03 -14.82 31.15
N TYR A 96 -33.29 -15.45 32.32
CA TYR A 96 -32.66 -16.71 32.63
C TYR A 96 -33.32 -17.86 31.87
N GLN A 97 -32.55 -18.61 31.16
CA GLN A 97 -33.00 -19.83 30.47
C GLN A 97 -33.09 -21.00 31.46
N THR A 98 -33.99 -21.93 31.18
CA THR A 98 -34.18 -23.17 31.97
C THR A 98 -33.09 -24.21 31.81
N ALA A 99 -32.01 -23.90 31.10
CA ALA A 99 -30.83 -24.77 30.94
C ALA A 99 -30.19 -25.13 32.29
N ASN A 100 -29.50 -26.25 32.35
CA ASN A 100 -28.76 -26.67 33.54
C ASN A 100 -27.25 -26.58 33.25
N PRO A 101 -26.48 -25.66 33.92
CA PRO A 101 -26.95 -24.65 34.90
C PRO A 101 -27.74 -23.51 34.24
N LYS A 102 -28.71 -22.94 34.96
CA LYS A 102 -29.45 -21.77 34.53
C LYS A 102 -28.49 -20.59 34.23
N ASN A 103 -28.74 -19.89 33.13
CA ASN A 103 -27.92 -18.74 32.75
C ASN A 103 -28.74 -17.69 32.01
N ALA A 104 -28.27 -16.44 32.05
CA ALA A 104 -28.81 -15.34 31.28
C ALA A 104 -27.71 -14.74 30.41
N ALA A 105 -27.95 -14.68 29.10
CA ALA A 105 -27.01 -14.09 28.15
C ALA A 105 -27.09 -12.57 28.11
N PHE A 106 -25.95 -11.93 27.88
CA PHE A 106 -25.89 -10.49 27.60
C PHE A 106 -24.99 -10.22 26.41
N SER A 107 -25.29 -9.12 25.68
CA SER A 107 -24.51 -8.67 24.55
C SER A 107 -24.60 -7.16 24.38
N PHE A 108 -23.45 -6.49 24.24
CA PHE A 108 -23.30 -5.07 23.97
C PHE A 108 -22.31 -4.88 22.84
N ASP A 109 -22.58 -3.89 22.00
CA ASP A 109 -21.65 -3.33 21.02
C ASP A 109 -21.38 -1.87 21.38
N ALA A 110 -20.13 -1.57 21.71
CA ALA A 110 -19.71 -0.22 22.07
C ALA A 110 -18.85 0.37 20.95
N GLU A 111 -19.24 1.54 20.43
CA GLU A 111 -18.45 2.26 19.44
C GLU A 111 -17.39 3.12 20.12
N ILE A 112 -16.13 3.02 19.64
CA ILE A 112 -15.00 3.87 20.01
C ILE A 112 -14.37 4.50 18.78
N LYS A 113 -13.71 5.66 18.94
CA LYS A 113 -13.12 6.44 17.84
C LYS A 113 -11.60 6.27 17.78
N ALA A 114 -11.06 6.36 16.58
CA ALA A 114 -9.62 6.41 16.34
C ALA A 114 -9.13 7.85 16.59
N GLU A 115 -8.63 8.07 17.79
CA GLU A 115 -8.15 9.35 18.30
C GLU A 115 -7.17 9.12 19.46
N LEU A 116 -6.44 10.15 19.86
CA LEU A 116 -5.51 10.06 20.99
C LEU A 116 -6.27 10.15 22.35
N SER A 117 -7.15 9.16 22.58
CA SER A 117 -7.93 9.00 23.81
C SER A 117 -7.97 7.53 24.23
N GLU A 118 -8.03 7.28 25.54
CA GLU A 118 -8.19 5.95 26.10
C GLU A 118 -9.60 5.70 26.55
N TYR A 119 -10.10 4.50 26.30
CA TYR A 119 -11.42 4.04 26.67
C TYR A 119 -11.31 3.01 27.79
N SER A 120 -12.22 3.12 28.76
CA SER A 120 -12.39 2.16 29.86
C SER A 120 -13.81 1.62 29.85
N PHE A 121 -13.95 0.34 30.05
CA PHE A 121 -15.21 -0.40 29.98
C PHE A 121 -15.54 -0.95 31.36
N TYR A 122 -16.73 -0.64 31.87
CA TYR A 122 -17.24 -1.06 33.18
C TYR A 122 -18.55 -1.82 33.01
N LEU A 123 -18.53 -3.10 33.32
CA LEU A 123 -19.74 -3.94 33.30
C LEU A 123 -20.29 -4.05 34.71
N TYR A 124 -21.57 -3.69 34.87
CA TYR A 124 -22.31 -3.78 36.13
C TYR A 124 -23.43 -4.78 36.03
N ALA A 125 -23.70 -5.53 37.10
CA ALA A 125 -24.87 -6.37 37.26
C ALA A 125 -25.79 -5.78 38.38
N TYR A 126 -27.09 -5.88 38.19
CA TYR A 126 -28.11 -5.24 39.07
C TYR A 126 -29.04 -6.27 39.74
N LYS A 127 -29.31 -6.06 41.03
CA LYS A 127 -30.42 -6.65 41.78
C LYS A 127 -31.37 -5.57 42.18
N GLY A 128 -32.44 -5.34 41.39
CA GLY A 128 -33.29 -4.16 41.55
C GLY A 128 -32.53 -2.86 41.34
N THR A 129 -32.41 -2.03 42.41
CA THR A 129 -31.69 -0.75 42.38
C THR A 129 -30.17 -0.92 42.66
N ASP A 130 -29.78 -2.00 43.33
CA ASP A 130 -28.40 -2.21 43.74
C ASP A 130 -27.56 -2.75 42.57
N SER A 131 -26.39 -2.18 42.42
CA SER A 131 -25.45 -2.58 41.34
C SER A 131 -24.08 -2.98 41.89
N VAL A 132 -23.48 -3.91 41.24
CA VAL A 132 -22.08 -4.34 41.52
C VAL A 132 -21.25 -4.31 40.24
N LEU A 133 -20.05 -3.74 40.32
CA LEU A 133 -19.06 -3.81 39.24
C LEU A 133 -18.55 -5.24 39.15
N VAL A 134 -18.77 -5.88 38.01
CA VAL A 134 -18.37 -7.29 37.78
C VAL A 134 -17.11 -7.43 36.93
N ARG A 135 -16.81 -6.44 36.09
CA ARG A 135 -15.57 -6.37 35.33
C ARG A 135 -15.27 -4.95 34.88
N GLU A 136 -14.00 -4.59 34.88
CA GLU A 136 -13.50 -3.41 34.21
C GLU A 136 -12.33 -3.75 33.28
N GLN A 137 -12.15 -2.93 32.25
CA GLN A 137 -11.04 -2.99 31.36
C GLN A 137 -10.61 -1.59 30.95
N ASN A 138 -9.34 -1.31 31.06
CA ASN A 138 -8.78 0.02 30.87
C ASN A 138 -7.82 0.09 29.69
N GLU A 139 -7.45 1.32 29.29
CA GLU A 139 -6.43 1.66 28.29
C GLU A 139 -6.73 1.10 26.90
N VAL A 140 -8.00 0.82 26.59
CA VAL A 140 -8.42 0.38 25.25
C VAL A 140 -8.38 1.56 24.30
N ILE A 141 -7.85 1.37 23.09
CA ILE A 141 -7.75 2.39 22.06
C ILE A 141 -8.23 1.88 20.70
N CYS A 142 -8.47 2.79 19.77
CA CYS A 142 -8.82 2.49 18.39
C CYS A 142 -7.80 3.13 17.44
N GLY A 143 -7.34 2.39 16.42
CA GLY A 143 -6.33 2.89 15.49
C GLY A 143 -6.01 1.89 14.38
N ASP A 144 -4.84 2.00 13.77
CA ASP A 144 -4.36 1.06 12.76
C ASP A 144 -3.37 0.05 13.32
N ILE A 145 -3.44 -1.18 12.80
CA ILE A 145 -2.55 -2.27 13.17
C ILE A 145 -1.75 -2.69 11.94
N ILE A 146 -0.43 -2.75 12.10
CA ILE A 146 0.52 -3.12 11.06
C ILE A 146 1.31 -4.33 11.55
N LEU A 147 1.35 -5.39 10.75
CA LEU A 147 2.24 -6.51 11.00
C LEU A 147 3.64 -6.19 10.46
N VAL A 148 4.66 -6.69 11.16
CA VAL A 148 6.03 -6.74 10.66
C VAL A 148 6.47 -8.19 10.69
N TYR A 149 6.93 -8.70 9.53
CA TYR A 149 7.37 -10.08 9.41
C TYR A 149 8.55 -10.20 8.47
N GLY A 150 9.48 -11.07 8.78
CA GLY A 150 10.71 -11.28 8.03
C GLY A 150 11.85 -11.76 8.91
N GLN A 151 13.08 -11.40 8.53
CA GLN A 151 14.27 -11.81 9.28
C GLN A 151 14.86 -10.67 10.14
N SER A 152 16.16 -10.70 10.43
CA SER A 152 16.82 -9.78 11.37
C SER A 152 16.60 -8.29 11.08
N ASN A 153 16.61 -7.86 9.81
CA ASN A 153 16.33 -6.48 9.43
C ASN A 153 14.86 -6.09 9.64
N ALA A 154 13.93 -7.04 9.70
CA ALA A 154 12.54 -6.82 10.10
C ALA A 154 12.37 -6.78 11.63
N LEU A 155 13.16 -7.57 12.38
CA LEU A 155 13.27 -7.41 13.85
C LEU A 155 13.76 -6.01 14.21
N ALA A 156 14.73 -5.50 13.46
CA ALA A 156 15.32 -4.17 13.63
C ALA A 156 15.71 -3.89 15.08
N ASN A 157 16.43 -4.84 15.70
CA ASN A 157 16.86 -4.76 17.09
C ASN A 157 18.33 -4.34 17.17
N ASP A 158 18.57 -3.21 17.82
CA ASP A 158 19.90 -2.75 18.20
C ASP A 158 19.87 -2.28 19.65
N SER A 159 20.29 -3.14 20.56
CA SER A 159 20.27 -2.90 22.00
C SER A 159 21.18 -1.75 22.45
N ILE A 160 22.25 -1.47 21.68
CA ILE A 160 23.24 -0.44 22.02
C ILE A 160 22.68 0.96 21.73
N GLN A 161 21.92 1.09 20.67
CA GLN A 161 21.46 2.37 20.14
C GLN A 161 20.10 2.85 20.71
N ILE A 162 19.35 1.97 21.36
CA ILE A 162 18.00 2.29 21.86
C ILE A 162 17.97 3.46 22.85
N THR A 163 19.04 3.68 23.59
CA THR A 163 19.14 4.81 24.54
C THR A 163 19.01 6.16 23.84
N ARG A 164 19.33 6.24 22.56
CA ARG A 164 19.24 7.44 21.71
C ARG A 164 17.83 7.63 21.10
N PHE A 165 16.97 6.63 21.17
CA PHE A 165 15.60 6.72 20.65
C PHE A 165 14.72 7.52 21.62
N SER A 166 14.05 8.56 21.11
CA SER A 166 13.17 9.46 21.86
C SER A 166 11.69 9.33 21.49
N GLY A 167 11.31 8.20 20.87
CA GLY A 167 10.00 8.03 20.24
C GLY A 167 8.98 7.25 21.07
N GLU A 168 9.09 7.25 22.42
CA GLU A 168 8.02 6.68 23.25
C GLU A 168 6.70 7.38 22.98
N ASN A 169 5.66 6.59 22.72
CA ASN A 169 4.33 7.13 22.48
C ASN A 169 3.27 6.31 23.21
N ARG A 170 2.56 6.97 24.11
CA ARG A 170 1.45 6.38 24.87
C ARG A 170 0.39 5.71 23.99
N PHE A 171 0.21 6.18 22.78
CA PHE A 171 -0.78 5.65 21.82
C PHE A 171 -0.17 4.68 20.79
N GLY A 172 1.12 4.34 20.94
CA GLY A 172 1.73 3.18 20.31
C GLY A 172 1.33 1.91 21.04
N ARG A 173 1.08 0.82 20.32
CA ARG A 173 0.80 -0.51 20.88
C ARG A 173 1.71 -1.56 20.25
N THR A 174 2.06 -2.53 21.09
CA THR A 174 2.82 -3.71 20.67
C THR A 174 2.37 -4.95 21.44
N ALA A 175 2.94 -6.10 21.12
CA ALA A 175 2.59 -7.37 21.70
C ALA A 175 3.76 -8.01 22.43
N LEU A 176 3.55 -8.50 23.64
CA LEU A 176 4.53 -9.25 24.43
C LEU A 176 3.98 -10.63 24.78
N ALA A 177 4.83 -11.66 24.71
CA ALA A 177 4.48 -13.01 25.15
C ALA A 177 4.33 -13.06 26.67
N ASN A 178 3.23 -13.63 27.13
CA ASN A 178 3.04 -14.03 28.53
C ASN A 178 3.44 -15.50 28.69
N TYR A 179 4.63 -15.73 29.17
CA TYR A 179 5.16 -17.10 29.33
C TYR A 179 4.38 -17.95 30.35
N ALA A 180 3.65 -17.32 31.30
CA ALA A 180 2.85 -18.05 32.28
C ALA A 180 1.57 -18.65 31.69
N THR A 181 0.95 -17.97 30.72
CA THR A 181 -0.32 -18.40 30.09
C THR A 181 -0.14 -18.90 28.67
N ASN A 182 1.05 -18.79 28.09
CA ASN A 182 1.34 -19.05 26.68
C ASN A 182 0.45 -18.24 25.72
N GLU A 183 0.10 -17.03 26.14
CA GLU A 183 -0.71 -16.06 25.38
C GLU A 183 0.10 -14.80 25.12
N TYR A 184 -0.47 -13.86 24.34
CA TYR A 184 0.12 -12.56 24.08
C TYR A 184 -0.71 -11.45 24.70
N LEU A 185 -0.01 -10.44 25.23
CA LEU A 185 -0.59 -9.26 25.86
C LEU A 185 -0.35 -8.02 25.02
N TRP A 186 -1.35 -7.15 24.96
CA TRP A 186 -1.19 -5.79 24.48
C TRP A 186 -0.45 -4.93 25.48
N LEU A 187 0.50 -4.14 25.03
CA LEU A 187 1.22 -3.17 25.85
C LEU A 187 1.39 -1.84 25.11
N PRO A 188 1.40 -0.72 25.82
CA PRO A 188 1.94 0.53 25.29
C PRO A 188 3.39 0.33 24.87
N THR A 189 3.79 0.97 23.77
CA THR A 189 5.17 0.87 23.28
C THR A 189 6.06 1.83 24.08
N LEU A 190 6.89 1.29 24.92
CA LEU A 190 7.78 2.01 25.84
C LEU A 190 9.25 1.69 25.52
N LYS A 191 10.16 2.46 26.06
CA LYS A 191 11.60 2.28 25.84
C LYS A 191 12.11 0.91 26.28
N TRP A 192 11.58 0.34 27.34
CA TRP A 192 12.01 -0.95 27.88
C TRP A 192 11.54 -2.16 27.05
N ASN A 193 10.50 -2.00 26.21
CA ASN A 193 9.96 -3.11 25.40
C ASN A 193 10.12 -2.85 23.90
N TYR A 194 11.06 -2.00 23.50
CA TYR A 194 11.28 -1.59 22.10
C TYR A 194 11.46 -2.76 21.12
N TRP A 195 12.08 -3.85 21.57
CA TRP A 195 12.35 -5.03 20.76
C TRP A 195 11.08 -5.73 20.27
N THR A 196 9.94 -5.48 20.91
CA THR A 196 8.65 -6.08 20.50
C THR A 196 8.06 -5.41 19.27
N ALA A 197 8.42 -4.17 18.97
CA ALA A 197 8.04 -3.43 17.76
C ALA A 197 9.21 -3.34 16.76
N GLY A 198 10.45 -3.33 17.26
CA GLY A 198 11.66 -3.04 16.51
C GLY A 198 11.84 -1.55 16.17
N LEU A 199 13.08 -1.10 15.96
CA LEU A 199 13.41 0.32 15.76
C LEU A 199 12.67 0.93 14.54
N MET A 200 12.55 0.18 13.45
CA MET A 200 11.76 0.61 12.28
C MET A 200 10.27 0.74 12.63
N GLY A 201 9.71 -0.21 13.37
CA GLY A 201 8.32 -0.17 13.83
C GLY A 201 8.03 1.01 14.76
N LEU A 202 8.96 1.31 15.68
CA LEU A 202 8.89 2.49 16.56
C LEU A 202 8.85 3.79 15.76
N GLU A 203 9.69 3.91 14.73
CA GLU A 203 9.69 5.11 13.89
C GLU A 203 8.38 5.25 13.09
N ILE A 204 7.85 4.15 12.56
CA ILE A 204 6.52 4.15 11.90
C ILE A 204 5.45 4.65 12.88
N GLN A 205 5.41 4.14 14.11
CA GLN A 205 4.46 4.61 15.14
C GLN A 205 4.61 6.10 15.39
N LYS A 206 5.84 6.56 15.64
CA LYS A 206 6.15 7.97 15.90
C LYS A 206 5.64 8.88 14.79
N GLN A 207 6.04 8.62 13.54
CA GLN A 207 5.70 9.45 12.39
C GLN A 207 4.17 9.51 12.16
N LEU A 208 3.49 8.38 12.25
CA LEU A 208 2.05 8.32 11.98
C LEU A 208 1.23 8.91 13.13
N ILE A 209 1.55 8.61 14.39
CA ILE A 209 0.82 9.15 15.55
C ILE A 209 1.03 10.66 15.67
N ASP A 210 2.27 11.13 15.53
CA ASP A 210 2.59 12.56 15.69
C ASP A 210 1.90 13.41 14.62
N LYS A 211 1.86 12.92 13.38
CA LYS A 211 1.30 13.68 12.26
C LYS A 211 -0.22 13.53 12.11
N TYR A 212 -0.76 12.32 12.23
CA TYR A 212 -2.16 12.03 11.91
C TYR A 212 -3.07 11.86 13.13
N LYS A 213 -2.49 11.83 14.34
CA LYS A 213 -3.24 11.72 15.60
C LYS A 213 -4.10 10.44 15.70
N ILE A 214 -3.66 9.37 15.04
CA ILE A 214 -4.28 8.04 15.05
C ILE A 214 -3.35 7.09 15.79
N PRO A 215 -3.84 6.33 16.79
CA PRO A 215 -3.06 5.29 17.45
C PRO A 215 -2.57 4.22 16.47
N ILE A 216 -1.36 3.72 16.68
CA ILE A 216 -0.71 2.73 15.79
C ILE A 216 -0.21 1.54 16.60
N GLY A 217 -0.65 0.33 16.22
CA GLY A 217 -0.14 -0.93 16.71
C GLY A 217 0.89 -1.53 15.75
N ILE A 218 2.06 -1.92 16.28
CA ILE A 218 3.04 -2.72 15.55
C ILE A 218 3.12 -4.10 16.19
N ILE A 219 2.77 -5.13 15.43
CA ILE A 219 2.92 -6.53 15.84
C ILE A 219 4.05 -7.13 15.02
N ASN A 220 5.23 -7.24 15.62
CA ASN A 220 6.41 -7.83 14.99
C ASN A 220 6.50 -9.33 15.33
N GLY A 221 6.48 -10.16 14.29
CA GLY A 221 6.63 -11.62 14.37
C GLY A 221 7.88 -12.14 13.69
N SER A 222 8.83 -11.25 13.38
CA SER A 222 10.05 -11.59 12.65
C SER A 222 11.00 -12.43 13.48
N GLU A 223 11.83 -13.23 12.80
CA GLU A 223 12.83 -14.08 13.43
C GLU A 223 14.18 -13.98 12.71
N GLY A 224 15.24 -13.76 13.47
CA GLY A 224 16.59 -13.60 12.93
C GLY A 224 17.10 -14.85 12.23
N ASN A 225 17.95 -14.65 11.22
CA ASN A 225 18.64 -15.72 10.48
C ASN A 225 17.69 -16.76 9.85
N LYS A 226 16.54 -16.31 9.33
CA LYS A 226 15.55 -17.16 8.70
C LYS A 226 15.45 -16.93 7.20
N SER A 227 15.51 -18.02 6.43
CA SER A 227 15.22 -18.02 5.01
C SER A 227 13.72 -17.83 4.74
N ILE A 228 13.36 -17.43 3.53
CA ILE A 228 11.96 -17.37 3.12
C ILE A 228 11.27 -18.73 3.26
N LYS A 229 11.98 -19.82 2.93
CA LYS A 229 11.48 -21.20 3.07
C LYS A 229 11.03 -21.52 4.50
N GLU A 230 11.81 -21.12 5.51
CA GLU A 230 11.46 -21.34 6.91
C GLU A 230 10.32 -20.42 7.37
N LEU A 231 10.32 -19.17 6.94
CA LEU A 231 9.31 -18.18 7.33
C LEU A 231 7.93 -18.49 6.75
N ILE A 232 7.84 -19.14 5.59
CA ILE A 232 6.55 -19.50 4.97
C ILE A 232 6.09 -20.92 5.34
N LEU A 233 6.88 -21.66 6.14
CA LEU A 233 6.50 -22.98 6.59
C LEU A 233 5.26 -22.88 7.49
N ARG A 234 4.16 -23.46 7.03
CA ARG A 234 2.86 -23.47 7.71
C ARG A 234 2.40 -24.92 7.82
N ASP A 235 1.86 -25.29 8.95
CA ASP A 235 1.14 -26.55 9.14
C ASP A 235 -0.25 -26.40 8.52
N GLU A 236 -0.54 -27.15 7.47
CA GLU A 236 -1.81 -26.99 6.73
C GLU A 236 -3.04 -27.55 7.49
N ASN A 237 -2.84 -28.32 8.59
CA ASN A 237 -3.91 -28.80 9.46
C ASN A 237 -4.13 -27.86 10.67
N ALA A 238 -3.13 -27.08 11.05
CA ALA A 238 -3.16 -26.17 12.18
C ALA A 238 -2.27 -24.94 11.88
N HIS A 239 -2.80 -23.98 11.12
CA HIS A 239 -2.03 -22.83 10.63
C HIS A 239 -1.30 -22.07 11.74
N ASN A 240 -1.85 -22.03 12.96
CA ASN A 240 -1.28 -21.38 14.14
C ASN A 240 -0.36 -22.29 14.98
N ASN A 241 0.11 -23.42 14.41
CA ASN A 241 1.08 -24.29 15.06
C ASN A 241 2.39 -23.57 15.34
N THR A 242 2.72 -23.40 16.61
CA THR A 242 3.87 -22.57 17.07
C THR A 242 5.23 -23.21 16.88
N THR A 243 5.31 -24.43 16.32
CA THR A 243 6.60 -25.06 16.00
C THR A 243 7.35 -24.35 14.88
N ASN A 244 6.64 -23.59 14.03
CA ASN A 244 7.23 -22.81 12.94
C ASN A 244 6.97 -21.30 13.10
N PRO A 245 7.78 -20.43 12.44
CA PRO A 245 7.67 -18.98 12.56
C PRO A 245 6.31 -18.43 12.14
N TYR A 246 5.75 -18.97 11.05
CA TYR A 246 4.45 -18.54 10.53
C TYR A 246 3.33 -18.77 11.57
N GLY A 247 3.28 -19.96 12.13
CA GLY A 247 2.27 -20.31 13.15
C GLY A 247 2.43 -19.47 14.42
N ARG A 248 3.66 -19.11 14.82
CA ARG A 248 3.88 -18.18 15.96
C ARG A 248 3.31 -16.80 15.69
N LEU A 249 3.50 -16.24 14.48
CA LEU A 249 2.89 -14.97 14.10
C LEU A 249 1.37 -15.06 14.13
N LEU A 250 0.79 -16.09 13.52
CA LEU A 250 -0.67 -16.27 13.47
C LEU A 250 -1.25 -16.45 14.88
N LYS A 251 -0.66 -17.30 15.71
CA LYS A 251 -1.07 -17.49 17.11
C LYS A 251 -1.03 -16.18 17.89
N LYS A 252 0.03 -15.37 17.70
CA LYS A 252 0.16 -14.04 18.32
C LYS A 252 -1.01 -13.14 17.95
N THR A 253 -1.34 -13.02 16.68
CA THR A 253 -2.41 -12.14 16.20
C THR A 253 -3.81 -12.64 16.56
N GLU A 254 -4.01 -13.96 16.62
CA GLU A 254 -5.25 -14.57 17.12
C GLU A 254 -5.46 -14.30 18.61
N SER A 255 -4.42 -14.49 19.44
CA SER A 255 -4.48 -14.20 20.88
C SER A 255 -4.80 -12.75 21.17
N LEU A 256 -4.35 -11.83 20.31
CA LEU A 256 -4.61 -10.39 20.39
C LEU A 256 -5.96 -9.98 19.79
N GLY A 257 -6.69 -10.90 19.15
CA GLY A 257 -7.98 -10.66 18.54
C GLY A 257 -7.96 -9.87 17.23
N VAL A 258 -6.83 -9.89 16.47
CA VAL A 258 -6.63 -8.99 15.31
C VAL A 258 -6.34 -9.70 13.99
N ALA A 259 -6.13 -11.01 13.97
CA ALA A 259 -5.78 -11.75 12.74
C ALA A 259 -6.73 -11.44 11.56
N LYS A 260 -8.03 -11.29 11.82
CA LYS A 260 -9.04 -11.03 10.78
C LYS A 260 -9.27 -9.54 10.46
N THR A 261 -8.58 -8.61 11.14
CA THR A 261 -8.83 -7.17 11.00
C THR A 261 -7.61 -6.37 10.56
N VAL A 262 -6.40 -6.92 10.64
CA VAL A 262 -5.14 -6.28 10.19
C VAL A 262 -5.22 -5.92 8.72
N ARG A 263 -4.81 -4.69 8.36
CA ARG A 263 -4.93 -4.14 6.99
C ARG A 263 -3.61 -4.06 6.23
N ALA A 264 -2.48 -4.14 6.91
CA ALA A 264 -1.16 -4.02 6.28
C ALA A 264 -0.11 -4.93 6.93
N ILE A 265 0.81 -5.41 6.12
CA ILE A 265 2.01 -6.13 6.56
C ILE A 265 3.26 -5.55 5.91
N VAL A 266 4.31 -5.44 6.70
CA VAL A 266 5.67 -5.12 6.24
C VAL A 266 6.45 -6.43 6.18
N TRP A 267 6.81 -6.84 4.97
CA TRP A 267 7.67 -7.99 4.70
C TRP A 267 9.08 -7.53 4.41
N ARG A 268 10.04 -7.85 5.29
CA ARG A 268 11.45 -7.52 5.09
C ARG A 268 12.30 -8.78 5.21
N GLN A 269 12.71 -9.29 4.06
CA GLN A 269 13.42 -10.56 3.97
C GLN A 269 14.18 -10.65 2.63
N GLY A 270 15.14 -11.54 2.52
CA GLY A 270 15.91 -11.84 1.32
C GLY A 270 17.42 -11.85 1.56
N GLU A 271 17.88 -11.43 2.75
CA GLU A 271 19.31 -11.42 3.09
C GLU A 271 19.88 -12.84 3.17
N ALA A 272 19.11 -13.78 3.72
CA ALA A 272 19.54 -15.18 3.80
C ALA A 272 19.78 -15.76 2.39
N GLU A 273 18.89 -15.50 1.46
CA GLU A 273 18.99 -15.93 0.07
C GLU A 273 20.08 -15.18 -0.68
N ALA A 274 20.21 -13.88 -0.45
CA ALA A 274 21.23 -13.05 -1.08
C ALA A 274 22.66 -13.46 -0.69
N LEU A 275 22.84 -14.04 0.51
CA LEU A 275 24.13 -14.48 1.05
C LEU A 275 24.41 -15.99 0.84
N ASP A 276 23.41 -16.75 0.38
CA ASP A 276 23.57 -18.20 0.16
C ASP A 276 24.16 -18.48 -1.23
N ALA A 277 25.38 -19.01 -1.25
CA ALA A 277 26.06 -19.44 -2.48
C ALA A 277 25.31 -20.57 -3.23
N ASN A 278 24.47 -21.32 -2.54
CA ASN A 278 23.70 -22.45 -3.10
C ASN A 278 22.26 -22.05 -3.42
N TYR A 279 21.92 -20.79 -3.33
CA TYR A 279 20.56 -20.29 -3.60
C TYR A 279 20.14 -20.60 -5.05
N LYS A 280 18.95 -21.17 -5.21
CA LYS A 280 18.43 -21.65 -6.50
C LYS A 280 17.60 -20.62 -7.27
N ASN A 281 17.61 -19.36 -6.87
CA ASN A 281 16.84 -18.27 -7.49
C ASN A 281 15.30 -18.52 -7.52
N ASP A 282 14.79 -19.24 -6.51
CA ASP A 282 13.36 -19.62 -6.36
C ASP A 282 12.58 -18.69 -5.40
N TYR A 283 13.13 -17.49 -5.13
CA TYR A 283 12.46 -16.49 -4.28
C TYR A 283 11.11 -16.02 -4.84
N PRO A 284 10.95 -15.82 -6.17
CA PRO A 284 9.67 -15.39 -6.73
C PRO A 284 8.53 -16.37 -6.42
N GLU A 285 8.76 -17.67 -6.58
CA GLU A 285 7.76 -18.71 -6.30
C GLU A 285 7.42 -18.77 -4.80
N LYS A 286 8.45 -18.67 -3.95
CA LYS A 286 8.27 -18.65 -2.49
C LYS A 286 7.55 -17.40 -2.01
N PHE A 287 7.83 -16.24 -2.62
CA PHE A 287 7.12 -15.01 -2.32
C PHE A 287 5.64 -15.09 -2.75
N ALA A 288 5.35 -15.68 -3.90
CA ALA A 288 3.98 -15.93 -4.32
C ALA A 288 3.22 -16.81 -3.30
N LEU A 289 3.85 -17.88 -2.81
CA LEU A 289 3.31 -18.73 -1.78
C LEU A 289 3.15 -18.02 -0.42
N PHE A 290 4.12 -17.19 -0.02
CA PHE A 290 4.00 -16.31 1.14
C PHE A 290 2.75 -15.43 1.04
N ARG A 291 2.61 -14.72 -0.09
CA ARG A 291 1.48 -13.83 -0.32
C ARG A 291 0.15 -14.58 -0.26
N GLN A 292 0.07 -15.76 -0.88
CA GLN A 292 -1.14 -16.60 -0.83
C GLN A 292 -1.51 -16.95 0.62
N LYS A 293 -0.58 -17.48 1.41
CA LYS A 293 -0.82 -17.89 2.81
C LYS A 293 -1.19 -16.71 3.70
N ILE A 294 -0.50 -15.57 3.54
CA ILE A 294 -0.81 -14.35 4.30
C ILE A 294 -2.23 -13.85 4.01
N LEU A 295 -2.65 -13.79 2.75
CA LEU A 295 -3.99 -13.31 2.40
C LEU A 295 -5.10 -14.29 2.81
N GLU A 296 -4.79 -15.59 2.90
CA GLU A 296 -5.70 -16.61 3.43
C GLU A 296 -5.95 -16.42 4.94
N ASP A 297 -4.91 -16.27 5.74
CA ASP A 297 -5.02 -16.17 7.19
C ASP A 297 -5.36 -14.77 7.68
N TYR A 298 -5.00 -13.75 6.92
CA TYR A 298 -5.22 -12.33 7.21
C TYR A 298 -6.05 -11.65 6.09
N PRO A 299 -7.34 -12.00 5.94
CA PRO A 299 -8.16 -11.63 4.77
C PRO A 299 -8.43 -10.12 4.63
N SER A 300 -8.15 -9.32 5.67
CA SER A 300 -8.31 -7.86 5.64
C SER A 300 -7.07 -7.11 5.16
N ILE A 301 -5.95 -7.80 4.90
CA ILE A 301 -4.74 -7.17 4.38
C ILE A 301 -5.03 -6.59 2.99
N LYS A 302 -4.77 -5.29 2.83
CA LYS A 302 -4.92 -4.53 1.58
C LYS A 302 -3.58 -4.17 0.97
N LYS A 303 -2.49 -4.16 1.78
CA LYS A 303 -1.15 -3.77 1.35
C LYS A 303 -0.07 -4.63 2.00
N ILE A 304 0.89 -5.03 1.17
CA ILE A 304 2.13 -5.70 1.55
C ILE A 304 3.28 -4.77 1.18
N TYR A 305 3.94 -4.19 2.17
CA TYR A 305 5.12 -3.35 1.96
C TYR A 305 6.37 -4.22 2.06
N THR A 306 7.30 -4.04 1.12
CA THR A 306 8.56 -4.78 1.10
C THR A 306 9.74 -3.84 0.84
N PHE A 307 10.94 -4.40 0.80
CA PHE A 307 12.16 -3.66 0.54
C PHE A 307 13.00 -4.36 -0.52
N GLN A 308 13.62 -3.60 -1.41
CA GLN A 308 14.73 -4.11 -2.19
C GLN A 308 15.96 -4.15 -1.28
N ASN A 309 16.55 -5.32 -1.14
CA ASN A 309 17.72 -5.54 -0.31
C ASN A 309 18.89 -4.64 -0.73
N ASN A 310 19.75 -4.31 0.24
CA ASN A 310 21.00 -3.63 -0.01
C ASN A 310 21.97 -4.53 -0.81
N ILE A 311 23.11 -3.97 -1.22
CA ILE A 311 24.21 -4.73 -1.81
C ILE A 311 25.09 -5.23 -0.68
N TYR A 312 25.25 -6.55 -0.60
CA TYR A 312 26.03 -7.19 0.43
C TYR A 312 27.48 -7.41 -0.01
N PHE A 313 28.32 -7.86 0.92
CA PHE A 313 29.74 -8.17 0.70
C PHE A 313 29.93 -9.65 0.48
N GLY A 314 30.84 -10.02 -0.38
CA GLY A 314 31.15 -11.40 -0.64
C GLY A 314 31.17 -11.75 -2.13
N ASN A 315 30.67 -12.92 -2.47
CA ASN A 315 30.73 -13.48 -3.81
C ASN A 315 29.40 -14.13 -4.21
N GLN A 316 28.31 -13.40 -4.08
CA GLN A 316 26.94 -13.92 -4.27
C GLN A 316 26.35 -13.44 -5.60
N SER A 317 26.39 -14.30 -6.63
CA SER A 317 25.95 -13.95 -7.99
C SER A 317 24.43 -13.80 -8.16
N PHE A 318 23.63 -14.35 -7.23
CA PHE A 318 22.16 -14.34 -7.33
C PHE A 318 21.51 -13.13 -6.65
N ALA A 319 22.23 -12.39 -5.81
CA ALA A 319 21.69 -11.23 -5.09
C ALA A 319 21.10 -10.16 -6.03
N GLY A 320 21.70 -9.96 -7.20
CA GLY A 320 21.18 -9.05 -8.22
C GLY A 320 19.82 -9.50 -8.78
N ASN A 321 19.62 -10.81 -8.99
CA ASN A 321 18.35 -11.36 -9.47
C ASN A 321 17.24 -11.20 -8.40
N LEU A 322 17.58 -11.43 -7.13
CA LEU A 322 16.68 -11.21 -6.02
C LEU A 322 16.25 -9.74 -5.95
N ARG A 323 17.18 -8.79 -6.05
CA ARG A 323 16.87 -7.36 -6.06
C ARG A 323 16.03 -6.98 -7.28
N GLU A 324 16.27 -7.60 -8.44
CA GLU A 324 15.46 -7.38 -9.64
C GLU A 324 13.99 -7.83 -9.44
N PHE A 325 13.75 -8.96 -8.78
CA PHE A 325 12.41 -9.37 -8.38
C PHE A 325 11.78 -8.38 -7.40
N GLN A 326 12.50 -7.98 -6.35
CA GLN A 326 11.99 -7.06 -5.33
C GLN A 326 11.63 -5.69 -5.91
N ARG A 327 12.40 -5.20 -6.91
CA ARG A 327 12.11 -3.97 -7.64
C ARG A 327 10.77 -4.06 -8.40
N ASN A 328 10.49 -5.22 -8.97
CA ASN A 328 9.32 -5.46 -9.82
C ASN A 328 8.09 -5.94 -9.05
N VAL A 329 8.14 -6.09 -7.73
CA VAL A 329 7.08 -6.70 -6.93
C VAL A 329 5.73 -6.00 -7.11
N LYS A 330 5.71 -4.67 -7.24
CA LYS A 330 4.49 -3.88 -7.47
C LYS A 330 3.86 -4.16 -8.83
N THR A 331 4.67 -4.36 -9.86
CA THR A 331 4.18 -4.69 -11.21
C THR A 331 3.59 -6.10 -11.25
N LEU A 332 4.20 -7.03 -10.49
CA LEU A 332 3.74 -8.42 -10.40
C LEU A 332 2.50 -8.56 -9.49
N TYR A 333 2.44 -7.77 -8.43
CA TYR A 333 1.39 -7.81 -7.41
C TYR A 333 0.98 -6.38 -7.03
N PRO A 334 -0.17 -5.87 -7.52
CA PRO A 334 -0.60 -4.47 -7.29
C PRO A 334 -0.86 -4.09 -5.83
N ASP A 335 -1.11 -5.08 -4.97
CA ASP A 335 -1.21 -4.91 -3.52
C ASP A 335 0.15 -4.83 -2.81
N CYS A 336 1.25 -5.07 -3.52
CA CYS A 336 2.61 -4.94 -3.01
C CYS A 336 3.20 -3.57 -3.36
N GLU A 337 4.09 -3.07 -2.48
CA GLU A 337 4.89 -1.86 -2.70
C GLU A 337 6.29 -2.08 -2.12
N ALA A 338 7.32 -1.59 -2.82
CA ALA A 338 8.70 -1.73 -2.36
C ALA A 338 9.40 -0.38 -2.16
N LEU A 339 10.40 -0.36 -1.27
CA LEU A 339 11.36 0.73 -1.11
C LEU A 339 12.78 0.22 -1.31
N ALA A 340 13.64 1.02 -1.94
CA ALA A 340 15.04 0.69 -2.11
C ALA A 340 15.84 0.96 -0.83
N THR A 341 16.72 0.04 -0.44
CA THR A 341 17.58 0.23 0.73
C THR A 341 19.04 0.49 0.39
N PHE A 342 19.44 0.37 -0.88
CA PHE A 342 20.79 0.74 -1.28
C PHE A 342 21.06 2.21 -1.00
N GLY A 343 22.03 2.50 -0.12
CA GLY A 343 22.34 3.86 0.32
C GLY A 343 21.47 4.39 1.46
N THR A 344 20.73 3.53 2.16
CA THR A 344 20.22 3.84 3.49
C THR A 344 21.40 4.09 4.44
N VAL A 345 21.32 5.13 5.25
CA VAL A 345 22.41 5.52 6.16
C VAL A 345 22.76 4.42 7.16
N THR A 346 23.98 4.48 7.69
CA THR A 346 24.47 3.58 8.75
C THR A 346 24.33 2.08 8.47
N PHE A 347 24.46 1.68 7.20
CA PHE A 347 24.53 0.26 6.82
C PHE A 347 25.89 -0.32 7.19
N GLU A 348 25.93 -1.42 7.96
CA GLU A 348 27.13 -2.06 8.47
C GLU A 348 27.40 -3.42 7.84
N SER A 349 27.31 -3.52 6.53
CA SER A 349 27.50 -4.75 5.74
C SER A 349 26.29 -5.69 5.65
N LEU A 350 25.46 -5.80 6.66
CA LEU A 350 24.26 -6.65 6.71
C LEU A 350 23.08 -5.94 7.40
N HIS A 351 23.34 -5.33 8.55
CA HIS A 351 22.33 -4.64 9.35
C HIS A 351 22.53 -3.11 9.29
N TYR A 352 21.61 -2.39 9.91
CA TYR A 352 21.63 -0.94 10.01
C TYR A 352 21.72 -0.54 11.49
N LEU A 353 22.34 0.59 11.77
CA LEU A 353 22.22 1.23 13.08
C LEU A 353 20.87 1.95 13.20
N LEU A 354 20.63 2.60 14.33
CA LEU A 354 19.39 3.31 14.65
C LEU A 354 18.90 4.21 13.50
N GLU A 355 19.78 5.07 13.00
CA GLU A 355 19.43 6.07 11.99
C GLU A 355 18.97 5.43 10.66
N GLY A 356 19.54 4.27 10.29
CA GLY A 356 19.14 3.54 9.10
C GLY A 356 17.76 2.90 9.25
N TYR A 357 17.45 2.33 10.41
CA TYR A 357 16.11 1.82 10.71
C TYR A 357 15.08 2.95 10.81
N GLN A 358 15.46 4.09 11.40
CA GLN A 358 14.60 5.29 11.45
C GLN A 358 14.31 5.80 10.04
N GLN A 359 15.31 5.94 9.18
CA GLN A 359 15.13 6.36 7.79
C GLN A 359 14.14 5.43 7.07
N ASN A 360 14.31 4.11 7.19
CA ASN A 360 13.40 3.14 6.58
C ASN A 360 11.97 3.26 7.14
N GLY A 361 11.83 3.48 8.44
CA GLY A 361 10.53 3.68 9.10
C GLY A 361 9.84 4.97 8.65
N GLU A 362 10.58 6.06 8.57
CA GLU A 362 10.08 7.36 8.10
C GLU A 362 9.60 7.27 6.64
N GLU A 363 10.42 6.71 5.75
CA GLU A 363 10.08 6.57 4.33
C GLU A 363 8.85 5.66 4.13
N LEU A 364 8.78 4.55 4.85
CA LEU A 364 7.65 3.64 4.81
C LEU A 364 6.37 4.27 5.38
N SER A 365 6.48 5.09 6.42
CA SER A 365 5.34 5.77 7.03
C SER A 365 4.60 6.68 6.03
N ARG A 366 5.30 7.27 5.06
CA ARG A 366 4.69 8.09 3.99
C ARG A 366 3.80 7.25 3.07
N LEU A 367 4.25 6.04 2.71
CA LEU A 367 3.46 5.11 1.90
C LEU A 367 2.22 4.63 2.67
N ILE A 368 2.39 4.25 3.94
CA ILE A 368 1.29 3.84 4.81
C ILE A 368 0.26 4.98 4.97
N ALA A 369 0.74 6.21 5.16
CA ALA A 369 -0.12 7.38 5.29
C ALA A 369 -0.90 7.70 4.01
N ARG A 370 -0.27 7.57 2.83
CA ARG A 370 -0.95 7.67 1.53
C ARG A 370 -2.09 6.65 1.44
N ASP A 371 -1.81 5.39 1.78
CA ASP A 371 -2.72 4.27 1.54
C ASP A 371 -3.87 4.20 2.57
N PHE A 372 -3.64 4.63 3.81
CA PHE A 372 -4.61 4.43 4.90
C PHE A 372 -5.05 5.72 5.64
N LEU A 373 -4.28 6.80 5.57
CA LEU A 373 -4.53 8.02 6.36
C LEU A 373 -4.89 9.24 5.49
N LYS A 374 -5.18 9.01 4.20
CA LYS A 374 -5.55 10.06 3.24
C LYS A 374 -4.53 11.22 3.21
N SER A 375 -3.25 10.88 3.28
CA SER A 375 -2.17 11.86 3.22
C SER A 375 -2.17 12.60 1.88
N THR A 376 -2.01 13.90 1.91
CA THR A 376 -1.77 14.75 0.73
C THR A 376 -0.30 14.79 0.34
N ASP A 377 0.60 14.28 1.19
CA ASP A 377 2.03 14.15 0.93
C ASP A 377 2.27 12.90 0.06
N THR A 378 2.15 13.04 -1.26
CA THR A 378 2.22 11.95 -2.23
C THR A 378 3.30 12.12 -3.28
N VAL A 379 3.98 13.27 -3.30
CA VAL A 379 5.00 13.58 -4.31
C VAL A 379 6.34 12.96 -3.93
N GLU A 380 6.92 12.21 -4.85
CA GLU A 380 8.26 11.58 -4.71
C GLU A 380 8.45 10.77 -3.41
N ILE A 381 7.40 10.10 -2.93
CA ILE A 381 7.46 9.25 -1.73
C ILE A 381 7.84 7.80 -2.02
N ASN A 382 7.92 7.42 -3.28
CA ASN A 382 8.32 6.09 -3.75
C ASN A 382 9.79 6.11 -4.19
N SER A 383 10.47 4.97 -4.06
CA SER A 383 11.78 4.78 -4.68
C SER A 383 11.64 4.83 -6.20
N PRO A 384 12.40 5.68 -6.91
CA PRO A 384 12.35 5.77 -8.37
C PRO A 384 12.66 4.42 -9.03
N ASN A 385 11.83 4.01 -9.99
CA ASN A 385 12.02 2.79 -10.75
C ASN A 385 12.35 3.10 -12.22
N ILE A 386 13.31 2.36 -12.77
CA ILE A 386 13.65 2.47 -14.20
C ILE A 386 12.51 1.95 -15.06
N GLN A 387 12.12 2.72 -16.08
CA GLN A 387 11.04 2.39 -17.00
C GLN A 387 11.55 2.06 -18.39
N ASN A 388 12.46 2.88 -18.91
CA ASN A 388 13.04 2.71 -20.23
C ASN A 388 14.52 3.06 -20.25
N VAL A 389 15.26 2.44 -21.15
CA VAL A 389 16.64 2.82 -21.49
C VAL A 389 16.82 2.77 -23.00
N TYR A 390 17.33 3.85 -23.58
CA TYR A 390 17.54 3.93 -25.03
C TYR A 390 18.75 4.78 -25.38
N PHE A 391 19.34 4.50 -26.53
CA PHE A 391 20.43 5.29 -27.08
C PHE A 391 19.93 6.60 -27.67
N THR A 392 20.78 7.63 -27.60
CA THR A 392 20.67 8.78 -28.51
C THR A 392 20.99 8.32 -29.95
N GLN A 393 20.54 9.08 -30.94
CA GLN A 393 20.78 8.78 -32.35
C GLN A 393 22.26 8.52 -32.69
N LYS A 394 23.17 9.27 -32.08
CA LYS A 394 24.63 9.12 -32.26
C LYS A 394 25.21 7.93 -31.49
N LYS A 395 24.44 7.23 -30.70
CA LYS A 395 24.88 6.14 -29.80
C LYS A 395 26.06 6.48 -28.89
N ASP A 396 26.23 7.76 -28.62
CA ASP A 396 27.25 8.30 -27.74
C ASP A 396 26.74 8.60 -26.32
N SER A 397 25.46 8.39 -26.10
CA SER A 397 24.79 8.59 -24.82
C SER A 397 23.62 7.61 -24.65
N LEU A 398 23.34 7.26 -23.39
CA LEU A 398 22.17 6.50 -22.97
C LEU A 398 21.24 7.42 -22.17
N ILE A 399 19.97 7.28 -22.40
CA ILE A 399 18.92 7.95 -21.65
C ILE A 399 18.20 6.89 -20.82
N LEU A 400 18.24 7.05 -19.49
CA LEU A 400 17.54 6.25 -18.51
C LEU A 400 16.31 7.02 -18.07
N GLU A 401 15.13 6.49 -18.36
CA GLU A 401 13.85 7.07 -17.95
C GLU A 401 13.35 6.36 -16.70
N PHE A 402 13.06 7.15 -15.67
CA PHE A 402 12.44 6.69 -14.42
C PHE A 402 10.95 7.03 -14.39
N ASP A 403 10.26 6.58 -13.34
CA ASP A 403 8.83 6.87 -13.15
C ASP A 403 8.51 8.34 -13.38
N ILE A 404 7.33 8.58 -13.94
CA ILE A 404 6.80 9.93 -14.13
C ILE A 404 6.68 10.66 -12.77
N ASN A 405 6.85 11.97 -12.79
CA ASN A 405 6.81 12.86 -11.62
C ASN A 405 7.95 12.63 -10.60
N GLN A 406 9.00 11.91 -10.98
CA GLN A 406 10.25 11.85 -10.24
C GLN A 406 11.19 12.95 -10.75
N LYS A 407 11.80 13.69 -9.85
CA LYS A 407 12.89 14.61 -10.18
C LYS A 407 14.21 14.00 -9.77
N MET A 408 14.91 13.43 -10.76
CA MET A 408 16.11 12.63 -10.52
C MET A 408 17.33 13.47 -10.23
N SER A 409 18.26 12.92 -9.44
CA SER A 409 19.58 13.47 -9.16
C SER A 409 20.66 12.44 -9.46
N PHE A 410 21.66 12.85 -10.22
CA PHE A 410 22.88 12.12 -10.48
C PHE A 410 24.06 12.87 -9.81
N PRO A 411 24.69 12.34 -8.77
CA PRO A 411 25.75 13.03 -8.05
C PRO A 411 26.97 13.24 -8.94
N GLN A 412 27.51 14.47 -8.90
CA GLN A 412 28.63 14.91 -9.77
C GLN A 412 30.00 14.80 -9.10
N THR A 413 30.06 14.61 -7.78
CA THR A 413 31.31 14.74 -7.05
C THR A 413 31.87 13.36 -6.71
N PRO A 414 33.08 13.00 -7.19
CA PRO A 414 33.84 11.88 -6.65
C PRO A 414 34.17 12.19 -5.19
N ILE A 415 33.94 11.27 -4.29
CA ILE A 415 34.44 11.37 -2.92
C ILE A 415 35.92 11.05 -2.97
N SER A 416 36.76 12.04 -2.62
CA SER A 416 38.22 12.02 -2.42
C SER A 416 39.02 10.88 -3.09
N SER A 417 39.84 11.24 -4.06
CA SER A 417 40.63 10.39 -4.97
C SER A 417 41.86 9.68 -4.35
N THR A 418 41.91 9.43 -3.07
CA THR A 418 43.09 8.81 -2.43
C THR A 418 43.03 7.28 -2.34
N SER A 419 41.99 6.64 -2.89
CA SER A 419 41.79 5.20 -2.78
C SER A 419 41.87 4.49 -4.14
N ILE A 420 42.36 3.26 -4.12
CA ILE A 420 42.44 2.34 -5.26
C ILE A 420 41.06 2.00 -5.84
N ILE A 421 40.00 2.32 -5.08
CA ILE A 421 38.60 1.99 -5.41
C ILE A 421 37.88 3.28 -5.82
N SER A 422 37.27 3.27 -7.01
CA SER A 422 36.45 4.39 -7.47
C SER A 422 35.22 4.57 -6.59
N THR A 423 34.95 5.84 -6.24
CA THR A 423 33.72 6.25 -5.56
C THR A 423 32.81 7.06 -6.48
N ASP A 424 33.08 7.08 -7.77
CA ASP A 424 32.26 7.75 -8.76
C ASP A 424 31.10 6.84 -9.22
N LEU A 425 29.87 7.35 -9.20
CA LEU A 425 28.69 6.58 -9.59
C LEU A 425 28.77 5.98 -10.99
N LYS A 426 29.43 6.66 -11.94
CA LYS A 426 29.58 6.17 -13.32
C LYS A 426 30.27 4.79 -13.40
N ASP A 427 31.13 4.46 -12.42
CA ASP A 427 31.88 3.20 -12.39
C ASP A 427 31.05 2.02 -11.85
N TYR A 428 29.87 2.30 -11.30
CA TYR A 428 28.88 1.30 -10.85
C TYR A 428 27.74 1.08 -11.86
N ILE A 429 27.94 1.54 -13.10
CA ILE A 429 27.03 1.31 -14.21
C ILE A 429 27.73 0.43 -15.25
N TYR A 430 27.08 -0.67 -15.58
CA TYR A 430 27.62 -1.74 -16.41
C TYR A 430 26.84 -1.84 -17.72
N LEU A 431 27.52 -1.83 -18.85
CA LEU A 431 26.93 -2.09 -20.17
C LEU A 431 27.33 -3.49 -20.60
N ASN A 432 26.35 -4.36 -20.93
CA ASN A 432 26.57 -5.77 -21.25
C ASN A 432 27.46 -6.46 -20.20
N GLY A 433 27.27 -6.15 -18.92
CA GLY A 433 28.04 -6.68 -17.80
C GLY A 433 29.44 -6.10 -17.60
N LYS A 434 29.84 -5.07 -18.35
CA LYS A 434 31.19 -4.45 -18.28
C LYS A 434 31.08 -3.02 -17.74
N ALA A 435 31.84 -2.71 -16.69
CA ALA A 435 32.02 -1.36 -16.16
C ALA A 435 32.98 -0.53 -17.03
N GLY A 436 33.09 0.76 -16.70
CA GLY A 436 34.11 1.65 -17.26
C GLY A 436 33.76 2.31 -18.60
N ASN A 437 32.58 2.07 -19.15
CA ASN A 437 32.15 2.63 -20.44
C ASN A 437 31.54 4.05 -20.32
N ILE A 438 31.17 4.47 -19.11
CA ILE A 438 30.53 5.75 -18.87
C ILE A 438 31.59 6.83 -18.64
N ALA A 439 31.50 7.94 -19.38
CA ALA A 439 32.36 9.10 -19.21
C ALA A 439 31.81 10.04 -18.11
N SER A 440 30.51 10.31 -18.16
CA SER A 440 29.81 11.19 -17.20
C SER A 440 28.32 10.87 -17.16
N GLY A 441 27.65 11.35 -16.13
CA GLY A 441 26.20 11.31 -16.01
C GLY A 441 25.63 12.66 -15.58
N ARG A 442 24.38 12.92 -15.94
CA ARG A 442 23.62 14.08 -15.48
C ARG A 442 22.14 13.75 -15.39
N SER A 443 21.43 14.51 -14.58
CA SER A 443 19.98 14.38 -14.42
C SER A 443 19.23 15.48 -15.17
N ASN A 444 18.00 15.18 -15.57
CA ASN A 444 17.06 16.13 -16.13
C ASN A 444 15.63 15.62 -15.93
N GLU A 445 14.88 16.26 -15.00
CA GLU A 445 13.56 15.77 -14.57
C GLU A 445 13.63 14.29 -14.17
N ASN A 446 12.78 13.43 -14.75
CA ASN A 446 12.80 11.98 -14.48
C ASN A 446 13.83 11.19 -15.30
N TYR A 447 14.79 11.85 -15.90
CA TYR A 447 15.81 11.20 -16.73
C TYR A 447 17.21 11.30 -16.11
N ILE A 448 17.99 10.23 -16.29
CA ILE A 448 19.44 10.24 -16.15
C ILE A 448 20.04 10.07 -17.54
N ILE A 449 20.96 10.94 -17.93
CA ILE A 449 21.64 10.90 -19.20
C ILE A 449 23.09 10.55 -18.96
N LEU A 450 23.50 9.42 -19.50
CA LEU A 450 24.86 8.89 -19.39
C LEU A 450 25.58 9.13 -20.69
N LYS A 451 26.68 9.92 -20.67
CA LYS A 451 27.59 10.08 -21.79
C LYS A 451 28.56 8.89 -21.82
N LEU A 452 28.73 8.29 -22.96
CA LEU A 452 29.68 7.21 -23.17
C LEU A 452 31.06 7.74 -23.49
N LYS A 453 32.11 6.98 -23.16
CA LYS A 453 33.51 7.29 -23.57
C LYS A 453 33.66 7.22 -25.07
N GLU A 454 33.06 6.18 -25.69
CA GLU A 454 33.02 5.96 -27.12
C GLU A 454 31.64 5.51 -27.56
N PRO A 455 31.16 5.86 -28.77
CA PRO A 455 29.94 5.33 -29.32
C PRO A 455 29.97 3.81 -29.38
N GLN A 456 28.93 3.15 -28.86
CA GLN A 456 28.84 1.69 -28.84
C GLN A 456 27.39 1.22 -28.82
N ASN A 457 27.22 -0.09 -29.04
CA ASN A 457 25.97 -0.78 -28.86
C ASN A 457 25.99 -1.54 -27.52
N ALA A 458 24.91 -1.44 -26.76
CA ALA A 458 24.66 -2.29 -25.61
C ALA A 458 23.25 -2.86 -25.70
N GLN A 459 23.07 -4.10 -25.28
CA GLN A 459 21.76 -4.76 -25.18
C GLN A 459 21.17 -4.61 -23.77
N THR A 460 22.04 -4.51 -22.77
CA THR A 460 21.65 -4.40 -21.37
C THR A 460 22.48 -3.38 -20.63
N ILE A 461 21.82 -2.81 -19.59
CA ILE A 461 22.45 -1.96 -18.59
C ILE A 461 22.15 -2.49 -17.20
N THR A 462 23.12 -2.41 -16.31
CA THR A 462 22.98 -2.78 -14.90
C THR A 462 23.42 -1.58 -14.05
N TYR A 463 22.62 -1.23 -13.05
CA TYR A 463 22.95 -0.26 -12.03
C TYR A 463 23.31 -0.98 -10.75
N THR A 464 24.56 -0.88 -10.35
CA THR A 464 25.26 -1.52 -9.24
C THR A 464 25.62 -2.99 -9.46
N PRO A 465 26.70 -3.47 -8.85
CA PRO A 465 27.10 -4.88 -8.94
C PRO A 465 26.17 -5.78 -8.11
N ASP A 466 26.28 -7.07 -8.29
CA ASP A 466 25.55 -8.06 -7.49
C ASP A 466 25.99 -8.05 -6.02
N PHE A 467 27.28 -7.82 -5.78
CA PHE A 467 27.89 -7.74 -4.46
C PHE A 467 29.06 -6.76 -4.49
N TYR A 468 29.52 -6.34 -3.30
CA TYR A 468 30.74 -5.59 -3.14
C TYR A 468 31.88 -6.47 -2.62
N PRO A 469 33.12 -6.28 -3.12
CA PRO A 469 34.31 -6.85 -2.49
C PRO A 469 34.43 -6.39 -1.03
N LEU A 470 34.99 -7.24 -0.16
CA LEU A 470 35.13 -6.93 1.28
C LEU A 470 35.92 -5.64 1.56
N GLU A 471 36.86 -5.31 0.68
CA GLU A 471 37.69 -4.11 0.77
C GLU A 471 36.85 -2.80 0.68
N MET A 472 35.67 -2.89 0.12
CA MET A 472 34.76 -1.73 -0.01
C MET A 472 33.98 -1.42 1.26
N LEU A 473 33.98 -2.26 2.26
CA LEU A 473 33.21 -2.12 3.50
C LEU A 473 33.43 -0.75 4.16
N LYS A 474 34.66 -0.27 4.19
CA LYS A 474 35.04 1.03 4.77
C LYS A 474 34.53 2.25 4.01
N TYR A 475 34.03 2.09 2.77
CA TYR A 475 33.53 3.19 1.93
C TYR A 475 32.00 3.24 1.84
N LEU A 476 31.28 2.28 2.42
CA LEU A 476 29.83 2.15 2.30
C LEU A 476 29.02 3.43 2.54
N PRO A 477 29.29 4.19 3.60
CA PRO A 477 28.51 5.41 3.89
C PRO A 477 28.66 6.50 2.82
N SER A 478 29.69 6.37 1.96
CA SER A 478 30.11 7.40 1.01
C SER A 478 29.79 7.06 -0.44
N LEU A 479 29.23 5.87 -0.73
CA LEU A 479 28.93 5.49 -2.11
C LEU A 479 27.80 6.35 -2.68
N PRO A 480 28.00 6.95 -3.84
CA PRO A 480 26.99 7.81 -4.46
C PRO A 480 25.84 6.97 -5.00
N GLN A 481 24.62 7.48 -4.89
CA GLN A 481 23.41 6.81 -5.37
C GLN A 481 22.59 7.74 -6.26
N ILE A 482 21.88 7.15 -7.23
CA ILE A 482 20.80 7.82 -7.93
C ILE A 482 19.64 8.00 -6.95
N LYS A 483 19.15 9.24 -6.83
CA LYS A 483 18.04 9.61 -5.91
C LYS A 483 17.03 10.50 -6.63
N ASN A 484 15.83 10.60 -6.08
CA ASN A 484 14.95 11.70 -6.44
C ASN A 484 15.27 12.98 -5.63
N SER A 485 14.59 14.07 -5.91
CA SER A 485 14.83 15.36 -5.24
C SER A 485 14.50 15.32 -3.75
N ARG A 486 13.65 14.39 -3.31
CA ARG A 486 13.30 14.15 -1.91
C ARG A 486 14.35 13.30 -1.18
N GLY A 487 15.32 12.74 -1.89
CA GLY A 487 16.40 11.93 -1.33
C GLY A 487 16.12 10.43 -1.28
N LEU A 488 14.97 9.95 -1.79
CA LEU A 488 14.73 8.51 -1.90
C LEU A 488 15.60 7.92 -3.00
N ARG A 489 16.23 6.77 -2.68
CA ARG A 489 17.14 6.06 -3.57
C ARG A 489 16.34 5.37 -4.68
N ALA A 490 16.86 5.44 -5.90
CA ALA A 490 16.37 4.62 -7.00
C ALA A 490 16.63 3.13 -6.71
N PHE A 491 15.73 2.29 -7.20
CA PHE A 491 16.01 0.85 -7.22
C PHE A 491 17.27 0.54 -8.01
N THR A 492 18.06 -0.41 -7.51
CA THR A 492 19.10 -1.05 -8.33
C THR A 492 18.41 -1.97 -9.33
N PHE A 493 18.99 -2.12 -10.52
CA PHE A 493 18.46 -2.97 -11.57
C PHE A 493 19.56 -3.76 -12.27
N LYS A 494 19.23 -4.96 -12.72
CA LYS A 494 20.18 -5.88 -13.34
C LYS A 494 19.72 -6.26 -14.75
N ASN A 495 20.65 -6.15 -15.72
CA ASN A 495 20.43 -6.51 -17.12
C ASN A 495 19.17 -5.89 -17.73
N PHE A 496 18.88 -4.66 -17.33
CA PHE A 496 17.74 -3.93 -17.89
C PHE A 496 17.96 -3.75 -19.40
N PRO A 497 16.95 -4.05 -20.27
CA PRO A 497 17.14 -4.00 -21.71
C PRO A 497 17.37 -2.55 -22.18
N VAL A 498 18.33 -2.38 -23.08
CA VAL A 498 18.52 -1.14 -23.83
C VAL A 498 17.74 -1.28 -25.12
N THR A 499 16.71 -0.47 -25.27
CA THR A 499 15.76 -0.59 -26.37
C THR A 499 16.13 0.28 -27.57
N ASN A 500 15.78 -0.18 -28.74
CA ASN A 500 15.68 0.65 -29.94
C ASN A 500 14.35 1.40 -29.92
N ILE A 501 14.23 2.45 -30.71
CA ILE A 501 13.04 3.30 -30.79
C ILE A 501 11.73 2.50 -30.98
N ASN A 502 11.78 1.39 -31.73
CA ASN A 502 10.64 0.53 -32.00
C ASN A 502 10.00 -0.09 -30.73
N ASN A 503 10.78 -0.18 -29.65
CA ASN A 503 10.36 -0.78 -28.38
C ASN A 503 10.14 0.28 -27.29
N ILE A 504 10.26 1.57 -27.63
CA ILE A 504 9.96 2.64 -26.68
C ILE A 504 8.46 2.66 -26.42
N LYS A 505 8.06 2.50 -25.17
CA LYS A 505 6.69 2.67 -24.71
C LYS A 505 6.57 3.95 -23.91
N ILE A 506 5.66 4.83 -24.33
CA ILE A 506 5.39 6.07 -23.60
C ILE A 506 4.32 5.75 -22.54
N ASN A 507 4.71 5.53 -21.28
CA ASN A 507 3.79 5.20 -20.19
C ASN A 507 3.33 6.43 -19.39
N SER A 508 3.53 7.63 -19.93
CA SER A 508 3.36 8.88 -19.18
C SER A 508 2.31 9.81 -19.78
N LEU A 509 1.48 9.31 -20.72
CA LEU A 509 0.38 10.11 -21.26
C LEU A 509 -0.64 10.39 -20.17
N THR A 510 -0.92 11.67 -19.95
CA THR A 510 -1.98 12.19 -19.07
C THR A 510 -2.87 13.12 -19.87
N GLY A 511 -4.09 13.32 -19.38
CA GLY A 511 -5.01 14.25 -20.02
C GLY A 511 -5.90 14.92 -19.00
N THR A 512 -6.25 16.18 -19.24
CA THR A 512 -7.13 16.97 -18.39
C THR A 512 -8.17 17.70 -19.23
N TRP A 513 -9.34 17.90 -18.66
CA TRP A 513 -10.39 18.76 -19.19
C TRP A 513 -10.57 19.94 -18.22
N ASP A 514 -10.48 21.16 -18.74
CA ASP A 514 -10.76 22.35 -17.97
C ASP A 514 -12.13 22.95 -18.38
N ASN A 515 -13.05 22.99 -17.44
CA ASN A 515 -14.40 23.55 -17.63
C ASN A 515 -14.41 25.07 -17.87
N ILE A 516 -13.35 25.78 -17.50
CA ILE A 516 -13.30 27.26 -17.45
C ILE A 516 -12.62 27.82 -18.71
N SER A 517 -11.66 27.10 -19.27
CA SER A 517 -10.93 27.54 -20.45
C SER A 517 -11.49 26.90 -21.72
N SER A 518 -11.57 27.64 -22.81
CA SER A 518 -11.91 27.14 -24.15
C SER A 518 -10.82 26.24 -24.76
N LYS A 519 -9.93 25.68 -23.95
CA LYS A 519 -8.70 24.96 -24.38
C LYS A 519 -8.94 23.52 -24.82
N GLY A 520 -10.15 22.99 -24.72
CA GLY A 520 -10.42 21.61 -25.10
C GLY A 520 -9.85 20.60 -24.10
N ILE A 521 -9.47 19.40 -24.59
CA ILE A 521 -8.75 18.40 -23.80
C ILE A 521 -7.25 18.64 -23.97
N GLU A 522 -6.57 18.91 -22.88
CA GLU A 522 -5.13 19.03 -22.83
C GLU A 522 -4.48 17.69 -22.52
N LEU A 523 -3.64 17.21 -23.43
CA LEU A 523 -2.83 16.01 -23.29
C LEU A 523 -1.40 16.39 -22.99
N ASN A 524 -0.80 15.74 -22.01
CA ASN A 524 0.59 15.94 -21.61
C ASN A 524 1.31 14.59 -21.51
N TRP A 525 2.57 14.58 -21.91
CA TRP A 525 3.46 13.42 -21.79
C TRP A 525 4.90 13.85 -21.62
N ASN A 526 5.72 12.97 -21.07
CA ASN A 526 7.14 13.25 -20.94
C ASN A 526 7.86 13.01 -22.26
N VAL A 527 8.57 14.01 -22.70
CA VAL A 527 9.44 13.96 -23.87
C VAL A 527 10.87 13.78 -23.42
N PRO A 528 11.61 12.79 -23.96
CA PRO A 528 13.05 12.84 -23.87
C PRO A 528 13.55 14.13 -24.50
N LYS A 529 14.06 15.07 -23.71
CA LYS A 529 14.44 16.45 -24.15
C LYS A 529 15.54 16.50 -25.23
N PHE A 530 16.01 15.36 -25.74
CA PHE A 530 17.21 15.29 -26.60
C PHE A 530 16.99 14.58 -27.94
N SER A 531 15.73 14.29 -28.28
CA SER A 531 15.40 13.63 -29.54
C SER A 531 14.44 14.50 -30.34
N ASN A 532 14.73 14.72 -31.63
CA ASN A 532 13.79 15.31 -32.60
C ASN A 532 12.72 14.29 -33.00
N TYR A 533 12.04 13.70 -32.00
CA TYR A 533 10.98 12.75 -32.26
C TYR A 533 9.67 13.45 -32.55
N THR A 534 8.96 12.96 -33.56
CA THR A 534 7.59 13.38 -33.83
C THR A 534 6.64 12.45 -33.11
N TYR A 535 5.81 13.01 -32.25
CA TYR A 535 4.74 12.31 -31.54
C TYR A 535 3.48 12.36 -32.38
N TYR A 536 2.84 11.22 -32.56
CA TYR A 536 1.59 11.07 -33.30
C TYR A 536 0.49 10.77 -32.28
N ILE A 537 -0.50 11.65 -32.26
CA ILE A 537 -1.63 11.61 -31.34
C ILE A 537 -2.80 10.94 -32.03
N GLU A 538 -3.32 9.90 -31.40
CA GLU A 538 -4.49 9.18 -31.88
C GLU A 538 -5.63 9.29 -30.88
N LYS A 539 -6.87 9.45 -31.40
CA LYS A 539 -8.11 9.57 -30.62
C LYS A 539 -9.11 8.50 -31.02
N ALA A 540 -9.78 7.92 -30.04
CA ALA A 540 -11.00 7.13 -30.24
C ALA A 540 -12.13 7.75 -29.38
N ILE A 541 -13.37 7.46 -29.78
CA ILE A 541 -14.58 8.03 -29.19
C ILE A 541 -15.44 6.89 -28.67
N PHE A 542 -16.01 7.04 -27.46
CA PHE A 542 -16.85 6.08 -26.72
C PHE A 542 -16.17 4.79 -26.28
N SER A 543 -15.23 4.23 -27.05
CA SER A 543 -14.47 3.03 -26.64
C SER A 543 -13.05 3.08 -27.20
N PRO A 544 -12.09 2.40 -26.55
CA PRO A 544 -10.68 2.41 -26.97
C PRO A 544 -10.40 1.39 -28.09
N THR A 545 -11.25 1.31 -29.09
CA THR A 545 -11.15 0.30 -30.15
C THR A 545 -10.68 0.88 -31.49
N TYR A 546 -11.25 2.00 -31.91
CA TYR A 546 -10.98 2.58 -33.24
C TYR A 546 -10.30 3.94 -33.09
N PHE A 547 -8.97 3.91 -33.11
CA PHE A 547 -8.17 5.13 -33.02
C PHE A 547 -7.88 5.73 -34.38
N THR A 548 -8.08 7.05 -34.50
CA THR A 548 -7.68 7.85 -35.64
C THR A 548 -6.63 8.87 -35.26
N GLU A 549 -5.64 9.08 -36.12
CA GLU A 549 -4.63 10.12 -35.92
C GLU A 549 -5.28 11.50 -36.04
N ILE A 550 -5.09 12.34 -35.03
CA ILE A 550 -5.65 13.70 -34.94
C ILE A 550 -4.59 14.80 -35.00
N GLY A 551 -3.33 14.44 -34.95
CA GLY A 551 -2.23 15.39 -35.04
C GLY A 551 -0.87 14.79 -34.77
N SER A 552 0.17 15.55 -35.06
CA SER A 552 1.56 15.22 -34.73
C SER A 552 2.35 16.47 -34.40
N LEU A 553 3.33 16.35 -33.48
CA LEU A 553 4.19 17.46 -33.08
C LEU A 553 5.50 16.97 -32.44
N ASN A 554 6.47 17.88 -32.35
CA ASN A 554 7.74 17.68 -31.62
C ASN A 554 7.63 18.39 -30.27
N GLY A 555 6.90 17.82 -29.32
CA GLY A 555 6.65 18.45 -28.03
C GLY A 555 6.03 17.49 -27.04
N SER A 556 5.68 17.99 -25.86
CA SER A 556 5.14 17.22 -24.73
C SER A 556 3.68 17.54 -24.42
N GLN A 557 3.03 18.36 -25.23
CA GLN A 557 1.66 18.81 -24.99
C GLN A 557 0.87 18.92 -26.30
N PHE A 558 -0.38 18.49 -26.28
CA PHE A 558 -1.32 18.63 -27.38
C PHE A 558 -2.70 19.03 -26.86
N ASN A 559 -3.37 19.98 -27.53
CA ASN A 559 -4.72 20.37 -27.18
C ASN A 559 -5.70 19.91 -28.25
N ASP A 560 -6.67 19.07 -27.87
CA ASP A 560 -7.77 18.69 -28.75
C ASP A 560 -8.98 19.59 -28.50
N TYR A 561 -9.17 20.55 -29.42
CA TYR A 561 -10.32 21.47 -29.39
C TYR A 561 -11.59 20.86 -29.98
N LYS A 562 -11.50 19.70 -30.68
CA LYS A 562 -12.63 19.04 -31.34
C LYS A 562 -13.24 18.00 -30.37
N VAL A 563 -13.74 18.47 -29.24
CA VAL A 563 -14.36 17.65 -28.23
C VAL A 563 -15.69 18.26 -27.76
N LYS A 564 -16.62 17.39 -27.34
CA LYS A 564 -17.93 17.78 -26.80
C LYS A 564 -18.12 17.29 -25.40
N LYS A 565 -18.86 18.02 -24.58
CA LYS A 565 -19.22 17.63 -23.23
C LYS A 565 -20.09 16.37 -23.24
N GLY A 566 -19.96 15.50 -22.24
CA GLY A 566 -20.73 14.26 -22.10
C GLY A 566 -20.19 13.06 -22.86
N ILE A 567 -19.20 13.22 -23.74
CA ILE A 567 -18.64 12.16 -24.58
C ILE A 567 -17.31 11.68 -24.00
N SER A 568 -17.11 10.37 -23.90
CA SER A 568 -15.81 9.78 -23.52
C SER A 568 -14.88 9.74 -24.72
N TYR A 569 -13.72 10.31 -24.56
CA TYR A 569 -12.63 10.30 -25.52
C TYR A 569 -11.46 9.52 -24.97
N PHE A 570 -10.85 8.70 -25.82
CA PHE A 570 -9.68 7.89 -25.49
C PHE A 570 -8.51 8.36 -26.34
N TYR A 571 -7.37 8.57 -25.72
CA TYR A 571 -6.17 9.03 -26.39
C TYR A 571 -5.03 8.07 -26.17
N ARG A 572 -4.19 7.91 -27.19
CA ARG A 572 -2.89 7.27 -27.12
C ARG A 572 -1.92 7.99 -28.03
N ILE A 573 -0.66 7.86 -27.78
CA ILE A 573 0.40 8.45 -28.61
C ILE A 573 1.46 7.39 -28.95
N ARG A 574 2.19 7.63 -30.03
CA ARG A 574 3.41 6.89 -30.38
C ARG A 574 4.43 7.83 -31.00
N ILE A 575 5.68 7.41 -31.00
CA ILE A 575 6.77 8.11 -31.67
C ILE A 575 6.94 7.51 -33.07
N LYS A 576 7.19 8.36 -34.08
CA LYS A 576 7.72 7.92 -35.37
C LYS A 576 9.01 8.68 -35.66
N ALA A 577 10.06 7.95 -36.05
CA ALA A 577 11.34 8.49 -36.48
C ALA A 577 11.99 7.55 -37.47
N ASP A 578 12.58 8.10 -38.53
CA ASP A 578 13.33 7.36 -39.57
C ASP A 578 12.57 6.15 -40.15
N GLY A 579 11.26 6.29 -40.35
CA GLY A 579 10.40 5.22 -40.87
C GLY A 579 10.01 4.13 -39.87
N LEU A 580 10.46 4.23 -38.64
CA LEU A 580 10.16 3.31 -37.54
C LEU A 580 9.13 3.94 -36.58
N SER A 581 8.29 3.11 -35.95
CA SER A 581 7.31 3.55 -34.94
C SER A 581 7.60 2.89 -33.60
N SER A 582 7.39 3.63 -32.51
CA SER A 582 7.38 3.07 -31.15
C SER A 582 6.12 2.24 -30.90
N GLU A 583 6.09 1.52 -29.76
CA GLU A 583 4.83 1.05 -29.21
C GLU A 583 3.93 2.24 -28.84
N TYR A 584 2.65 1.98 -28.66
CA TYR A 584 1.71 2.98 -28.17
C TYR A 584 1.90 3.24 -26.69
N SER A 585 1.59 4.46 -26.25
CA SER A 585 1.48 4.83 -24.84
C SER A 585 0.38 4.05 -24.12
N ASN A 586 0.24 4.30 -22.82
CA ASN A 586 -1.01 4.04 -22.11
C ASN A 586 -2.17 4.79 -22.78
N ILE A 587 -3.38 4.23 -22.65
CA ILE A 587 -4.62 4.89 -23.08
C ILE A 587 -5.12 5.75 -21.93
N VAL A 588 -5.52 6.99 -22.25
CA VAL A 588 -6.15 7.92 -21.30
C VAL A 588 -7.58 8.15 -21.72
N GLU A 589 -8.53 7.91 -20.83
CA GLU A 589 -9.94 8.26 -21.01
C GLU A 589 -10.24 9.60 -20.35
N ILE A 590 -10.93 10.50 -21.09
CA ILE A 590 -11.42 11.78 -20.58
C ILE A 590 -12.85 11.99 -21.05
N LYS A 591 -13.73 12.27 -20.09
CA LYS A 591 -15.13 12.63 -20.34
C LYS A 591 -15.38 14.05 -19.85
N PRO A 592 -15.45 15.04 -20.76
CA PRO A 592 -15.83 16.41 -20.42
C PRO A 592 -17.19 16.46 -19.74
N ILE A 593 -17.31 17.20 -18.63
CA ILE A 593 -18.52 17.26 -17.81
C ILE A 593 -19.59 18.10 -18.52
N VAL A 594 -20.85 17.65 -18.46
CA VAL A 594 -22.02 18.40 -18.94
C VAL A 594 -22.55 19.28 -17.81
N ASP A 595 -22.63 20.60 -18.05
CA ASP A 595 -23.36 21.50 -17.16
C ASP A 595 -24.86 21.41 -17.47
N SER A 596 -25.71 21.18 -16.47
CA SER A 596 -27.13 20.80 -16.57
C SER A 596 -28.08 21.85 -17.20
N ALA A 597 -27.60 22.93 -17.84
CA ALA A 597 -28.40 24.11 -18.14
C ALA A 597 -28.55 24.54 -19.61
N THR A 598 -27.95 23.83 -20.59
CA THR A 598 -28.08 24.28 -21.99
C THR A 598 -28.84 23.29 -22.90
N PRO A 599 -29.90 23.72 -23.64
CA PRO A 599 -30.55 22.89 -24.67
C PRO A 599 -29.59 22.58 -25.80
N TYR A 600 -29.53 21.34 -26.20
CA TYR A 600 -28.59 20.82 -27.20
C TYR A 600 -29.27 20.76 -28.57
N LEU A 601 -28.74 21.46 -29.60
CA LEU A 601 -29.17 21.36 -30.99
C LEU A 601 -28.33 20.33 -31.74
N ILE A 602 -28.94 19.26 -32.24
CA ILE A 602 -28.31 18.19 -32.99
C ILE A 602 -28.10 18.59 -34.45
N ASN A 603 -26.91 18.41 -34.99
CA ASN A 603 -26.60 18.64 -36.39
C ASN A 603 -25.84 17.45 -37.03
N SER A 604 -25.64 17.44 -38.34
CA SER A 604 -24.98 16.34 -39.08
C SER A 604 -23.49 16.13 -38.66
N ASP A 605 -22.85 17.13 -38.03
CA ASP A 605 -21.46 17.02 -37.56
C ASP A 605 -21.33 16.14 -36.33
N GLU A 606 -22.43 15.74 -35.72
CA GLU A 606 -22.50 14.83 -34.60
C GLU A 606 -22.56 13.36 -34.99
N LEU A 607 -22.60 13.08 -36.29
CA LEU A 607 -22.43 11.76 -36.87
C LEU A 607 -21.04 11.65 -37.48
N LEU A 608 -20.15 10.85 -36.86
CA LEU A 608 -18.82 10.60 -37.41
C LEU A 608 -18.80 9.31 -38.21
N ILE A 609 -18.14 9.35 -39.36
CA ILE A 609 -17.99 8.20 -40.26
C ILE A 609 -16.51 8.03 -40.60
N TYR A 610 -15.98 6.83 -40.36
CA TYR A 610 -14.58 6.55 -40.65
C TYR A 610 -14.29 5.05 -40.86
N PRO A 611 -13.21 4.71 -41.59
CA PRO A 611 -12.41 5.62 -42.40
C PRO A 611 -13.21 6.21 -43.58
N ASN A 612 -12.87 7.42 -44.00
CA ASN A 612 -13.47 8.04 -45.17
C ASN A 612 -12.39 8.85 -45.94
N PRO A 613 -11.94 8.40 -47.13
CA PRO A 613 -12.41 7.22 -47.86
C PRO A 613 -12.17 5.88 -47.14
N ILE A 614 -12.96 4.86 -47.50
CA ILE A 614 -12.82 3.49 -47.04
C ILE A 614 -12.42 2.57 -48.17
N THR A 615 -11.46 1.67 -47.93
CA THR A 615 -11.11 0.62 -48.89
C THR A 615 -12.20 -0.46 -48.91
N LEU A 616 -12.58 -0.89 -50.11
CA LEU A 616 -13.58 -1.91 -50.32
C LEU A 616 -13.32 -3.18 -49.49
N GLY A 617 -14.35 -3.69 -48.85
CA GLY A 617 -14.29 -4.88 -48.01
C GLY A 617 -14.00 -4.62 -46.51
N ASN A 618 -13.65 -3.41 -46.14
CA ASN A 618 -13.48 -3.02 -44.74
C ASN A 618 -14.81 -2.57 -44.12
N ASP A 619 -14.94 -2.68 -42.81
CA ASP A 619 -16.11 -2.22 -42.06
C ASP A 619 -16.08 -0.70 -41.85
N LEU A 620 -17.19 -0.02 -42.26
CA LEU A 620 -17.38 1.41 -42.00
C LEU A 620 -17.88 1.61 -40.57
N GLN A 621 -17.19 2.44 -39.80
CA GLN A 621 -17.60 2.81 -38.46
C GLN A 621 -18.45 4.09 -38.48
N VAL A 622 -19.52 4.08 -37.67
CA VAL A 622 -20.42 5.22 -37.49
C VAL A 622 -20.55 5.50 -36.00
N ASP A 623 -20.01 6.64 -35.58
CA ASP A 623 -20.07 7.10 -34.20
C ASP A 623 -21.06 8.24 -34.04
N VAL A 624 -21.87 8.18 -32.99
CA VAL A 624 -22.95 9.11 -32.70
C VAL A 624 -22.61 9.95 -31.50
N LEU A 625 -22.38 11.25 -31.69
CA LEU A 625 -21.88 12.19 -30.68
C LEU A 625 -23.00 12.92 -29.90
N PHE A 626 -24.19 12.36 -29.77
CA PHE A 626 -25.32 12.95 -29.05
C PHE A 626 -26.04 11.93 -28.18
N GLU A 627 -26.90 12.39 -27.24
CA GLU A 627 -27.52 11.51 -26.23
C GLU A 627 -28.85 10.87 -26.66
N LYS A 628 -29.46 11.29 -27.75
CA LYS A 628 -30.72 10.69 -28.25
C LYS A 628 -30.49 9.31 -28.84
N SER A 629 -31.43 8.42 -28.62
CA SER A 629 -31.39 7.06 -29.19
C SER A 629 -31.63 7.07 -30.70
N ILE A 630 -30.87 6.22 -31.38
CA ILE A 630 -31.05 5.97 -32.81
C ILE A 630 -32.13 4.91 -33.01
N LYS A 631 -33.01 5.17 -33.90
CA LYS A 631 -34.02 4.20 -34.38
C LYS A 631 -33.45 3.29 -35.45
N THR A 632 -32.77 3.88 -36.44
CA THR A 632 -32.13 3.13 -37.55
C THR A 632 -30.93 3.88 -38.11
N ILE A 633 -29.94 3.13 -38.61
CA ILE A 633 -28.88 3.62 -39.48
C ILE A 633 -29.02 2.95 -40.83
N GLN A 634 -29.09 3.74 -41.91
CA GLN A 634 -29.23 3.28 -43.27
C GLN A 634 -28.02 3.70 -44.10
N LEU A 635 -27.51 2.76 -44.89
CA LEU A 635 -26.51 3.03 -45.91
C LEU A 635 -27.23 3.17 -47.26
N ILE A 636 -27.05 4.30 -47.91
CA ILE A 636 -27.80 4.70 -49.12
C ILE A 636 -26.79 4.96 -50.23
N ASN A 637 -27.07 4.40 -51.45
CA ASN A 637 -26.27 4.69 -52.64
C ASN A 637 -26.64 6.03 -53.27
N ILE A 638 -25.92 6.45 -54.32
CA ILE A 638 -26.16 7.71 -55.04
C ILE A 638 -27.54 7.79 -55.69
N ASN A 639 -28.21 6.65 -55.92
CA ASN A 639 -29.57 6.59 -56.51
C ASN A 639 -30.66 6.65 -55.42
N GLY A 640 -30.30 6.86 -54.13
CA GLY A 640 -31.26 6.91 -53.04
C GLY A 640 -31.74 5.53 -52.56
N ILE A 641 -31.13 4.43 -53.02
CA ILE A 641 -31.50 3.06 -52.62
C ILE A 641 -30.78 2.70 -51.34
N ILE A 642 -31.52 2.20 -50.35
CA ILE A 642 -30.98 1.65 -49.12
C ILE A 642 -30.30 0.31 -49.43
N VAL A 643 -29.00 0.22 -49.27
CA VAL A 643 -28.21 -0.99 -49.53
C VAL A 643 -27.92 -1.80 -48.29
N GLU A 644 -27.97 -1.17 -47.11
CA GLU A 644 -27.88 -1.82 -45.79
C GLU A 644 -28.63 -1.01 -44.74
N GLN A 645 -29.20 -1.69 -43.73
CA GLN A 645 -29.90 -1.04 -42.64
C GLN A 645 -29.62 -1.78 -41.34
N ILE A 646 -29.30 -1.04 -40.28
CA ILE A 646 -29.12 -1.53 -38.91
C ILE A 646 -30.17 -0.89 -38.02
N LEU A 647 -30.80 -1.68 -37.15
CA LEU A 647 -31.68 -1.16 -36.10
C LEU A 647 -30.83 -0.54 -34.99
N GLY A 648 -31.28 0.58 -34.48
CA GLY A 648 -30.67 1.23 -33.31
C GLY A 648 -30.89 0.42 -32.05
N GLU A 649 -29.96 0.54 -31.11
CA GLU A 649 -30.04 -0.06 -29.79
C GLU A 649 -29.99 1.07 -28.74
N VAL A 650 -30.74 0.93 -27.64
CA VAL A 650 -30.76 1.93 -26.56
C VAL A 650 -29.37 2.08 -26.00
N ASN A 651 -28.92 3.33 -25.91
CA ASN A 651 -27.56 3.72 -25.38
C ASN A 651 -26.37 3.24 -26.24
N LYS A 652 -26.57 2.62 -27.39
CA LYS A 652 -25.49 2.29 -28.29
C LYS A 652 -25.08 3.52 -29.09
N ARG A 653 -23.77 3.78 -29.17
CA ARG A 653 -23.19 4.97 -29.82
C ARG A 653 -22.28 4.65 -30.99
N GLN A 654 -21.91 3.40 -31.15
CA GLN A 654 -21.03 2.93 -32.21
C GLN A 654 -21.68 1.82 -33.03
N TYR A 655 -21.63 1.96 -34.34
CA TYR A 655 -22.19 1.00 -35.28
C TYR A 655 -21.16 0.69 -36.37
N ALA A 656 -21.10 -0.56 -36.80
CA ALA A 656 -20.27 -0.99 -37.90
C ALA A 656 -21.15 -1.48 -39.06
N LEU A 657 -20.91 -0.95 -40.26
CA LEU A 657 -21.61 -1.36 -41.52
C LEU A 657 -20.60 -2.06 -42.43
N LYS A 658 -21.01 -3.18 -43.01
CA LYS A 658 -20.15 -3.95 -43.91
C LYS A 658 -20.15 -3.35 -45.30
N THR A 659 -18.97 -3.18 -45.91
CA THR A 659 -18.84 -2.67 -47.27
C THR A 659 -18.47 -3.74 -48.31
N ALA A 660 -18.28 -5.01 -47.87
CA ALA A 660 -17.77 -6.10 -48.70
C ALA A 660 -18.57 -6.38 -49.97
N ASN A 661 -19.89 -6.10 -49.97
CA ASN A 661 -20.79 -6.34 -51.09
C ASN A 661 -21.16 -5.06 -51.86
N LEU A 662 -20.42 -3.98 -51.63
CA LEU A 662 -20.67 -2.69 -52.28
C LEU A 662 -19.67 -2.47 -53.44
N ASN A 663 -19.97 -1.54 -54.33
CA ASN A 663 -19.04 -1.10 -55.39
C ASN A 663 -18.30 0.18 -54.91
N SER A 664 -17.12 0.45 -55.49
CA SER A 664 -16.46 1.73 -55.31
C SER A 664 -17.35 2.87 -55.75
N GLY A 665 -17.39 3.94 -54.97
CA GLY A 665 -18.26 5.09 -55.29
C GLY A 665 -18.69 5.89 -54.08
N LEU A 666 -19.59 6.85 -54.30
CA LEU A 666 -20.14 7.74 -53.29
C LEU A 666 -21.41 7.14 -52.67
N TYR A 667 -21.44 7.16 -51.32
CA TYR A 667 -22.55 6.67 -50.51
C TYR A 667 -22.90 7.69 -49.40
N PHE A 668 -24.08 7.48 -48.79
CA PHE A 668 -24.58 8.28 -47.68
C PHE A 668 -24.97 7.37 -46.52
N ILE A 669 -24.69 7.82 -45.30
CA ILE A 669 -25.26 7.29 -44.09
C ILE A 669 -26.39 8.21 -43.65
N GLU A 670 -27.59 7.66 -43.47
CA GLU A 670 -28.72 8.33 -42.83
C GLU A 670 -28.99 7.68 -41.48
N ALA A 671 -28.80 8.43 -40.39
CA ALA A 671 -29.21 8.03 -39.07
C ALA A 671 -30.57 8.65 -38.74
N ILE A 672 -31.57 7.82 -38.41
CA ILE A 672 -32.90 8.24 -38.01
C ILE A 672 -33.04 8.06 -36.52
N LEU A 673 -33.41 9.13 -35.83
CA LEU A 673 -33.57 9.14 -34.36
C LEU A 673 -34.99 8.70 -33.97
N GLU A 674 -35.23 8.40 -32.68
CA GLU A 674 -36.54 8.03 -32.14
C GLU A 674 -37.61 9.12 -32.39
N ASP A 675 -37.23 10.39 -32.41
CA ASP A 675 -38.09 11.53 -32.73
C ASP A 675 -38.26 11.77 -34.25
N ASN A 676 -37.81 10.84 -35.12
CA ASN A 676 -37.76 10.89 -36.57
C ASN A 676 -36.85 12.00 -37.16
N THR A 677 -36.02 12.65 -36.35
CA THR A 677 -34.95 13.52 -36.88
C THR A 677 -33.98 12.68 -37.73
N LYS A 678 -33.60 13.22 -38.89
CA LYS A 678 -32.67 12.57 -39.82
C LYS A 678 -31.34 13.31 -39.86
N LEU A 679 -30.28 12.56 -39.78
CA LEU A 679 -28.89 13.04 -39.93
C LEU A 679 -28.27 12.32 -41.13
N ILE A 680 -27.73 13.07 -42.06
CA ILE A 680 -27.16 12.49 -43.30
C ILE A 680 -25.71 12.91 -43.46
N LYS A 681 -24.84 11.95 -43.73
CA LYS A 681 -23.41 12.19 -43.98
C LYS A 681 -22.90 11.34 -45.12
N LYS A 682 -22.07 11.94 -46.02
CA LYS A 682 -21.51 11.26 -47.19
C LYS A 682 -20.16 10.60 -46.86
N PHE A 683 -19.85 9.50 -47.53
CA PHE A 683 -18.54 8.85 -47.54
C PHE A 683 -18.22 8.22 -48.90
N VAL A 684 -16.96 7.86 -49.13
CA VAL A 684 -16.46 7.29 -50.38
C VAL A 684 -15.88 5.90 -50.13
N ILE A 685 -16.21 4.94 -50.96
CA ILE A 685 -15.58 3.62 -51.06
C ILE A 685 -14.59 3.65 -52.23
N GLU A 686 -13.32 3.35 -51.98
CA GLU A 686 -12.22 3.24 -52.96
C GLU A 686 -11.88 1.79 -53.26
#